data_bf8a14958b0a10e00fc876adbe2fefc5
#
_entry.id   bf8a14958b0a10e00fc876adbe2fefc5
#
_cell.length_a   1.000
_cell.length_b   1.000
_cell.length_c   1.000
_cell.angle_alpha   90.00
_cell.angle_beta   90.00
_cell.angle_gamma   90.00
#
_symmetry.space_group_name_H-M   'P 1'
#
loop_
_entity.id
_entity.type
_entity.pdbx_description
1 polymer ?
#
loop_
_entity_poly.entity_id
_entity_poly.type
_entity_poly.pdbx_seq_one_letter_code
_entity_poly.pdbx_strand_id
1 'polypeptide(L)'
;MNRAAPTLLRKASGGQSACLRHRGRHLPLRRCLAAWGSSLQIEPGVQRALEEGRPIVALESTIISHGMPYPENLAMARGVEDIIRERGAVPATVAVLQGRPHVGLTASQLESLAEAGPLARKCSRRDLAVALAQGVDGATTVAATSYLASLAGVKVFVTGGMGGVHRGAETTFDVSADLAELAQTPIVVVCAGVKSILDIEKTLEVLETNGVPVVSVGTDDFPAFFSPSSGVPSPLRLDTPSEVAAAAKVGFDLGMRNGMVVAVPNPSPMSGGAGIDAAIHEALEQAEARGLKGRDITPFVLASVNETTGGHSLKSNVALVRHNAKVGADIAVQLAALTGRPTAPEAFLARPTPTAAPPLRVAVFGGAVADIVSKPPTGTALTPGTSTPGETRQSFGGVGRNVAEGVARVLLARRSDNVAMGIDSSSDGSGAVVTLASVVGADEAGKGLVAGCEEAGVNAEATVEVGCSSGAGDDGGSDKAGTASYVAVLGGDGDLVAAVADMRVLKRMTADFVERHASIVDGASVVIADGNLPPEGFARVSGLCAERNVPLVFEPTSVAKCSVPFSAEAVGGIALSTPNLDELAAMSSAALGWRKAGSGGRAVREGHSLATAALADGKLVDARPLGSALKAVLEAMLGEVATPMTLLDGARHVVVTLGSAGVVLASARPCQPPNGGLLNGSDNDSRGALESPLGSGRWFALSAEHYPALPLERPGQARGAMVADCTGAGDCLVAGLVGGLALGWSARESTCLGLLCARQSALADRAVPETLGDIFGSTDNVCPEGAKSVLSALPEGYGPKEVHPWAVAQQQ
;
A
#
# COMPACT_ATOMS: atom_id res chain seq x y z
N MET A 1 76.11 19.86 15.45
CA MET A 1 77.21 18.93 14.99
C MET A 1 76.52 17.96 14.11
N ASN A 2 76.50 18.22 12.89
CA ASN A 2 77.30 17.60 11.76
C ASN A 2 76.82 16.21 11.45
N ARG A 3 76.29 16.07 10.35
CA ARG A 3 76.72 15.69 8.94
C ARG A 3 76.18 14.29 8.67
N ALA A 4 75.78 13.81 7.55
CA ALA A 4 75.64 14.24 6.14
C ALA A 4 75.08 13.02 5.37
N ALA A 5 74.31 13.22 4.36
CA ALA A 5 73.98 12.23 3.33
C ALA A 5 75.25 11.83 2.51
N PRO A 6 75.23 10.77 1.70
CA PRO A 6 74.95 11.05 0.29
C PRO A 6 74.15 9.96 -0.49
N THR A 7 73.40 10.44 -1.43
CA THR A 7 72.95 10.03 -2.75
C THR A 7 73.70 8.85 -3.41
N LEU A 8 72.96 7.95 -4.05
CA LEU A 8 73.30 7.45 -5.40
C LEU A 8 72.07 6.95 -6.19
N LEU A 9 71.85 7.59 -7.32
CA LEU A 9 70.95 7.25 -8.41
C LEU A 9 71.28 5.90 -9.05
N ARG A 10 70.30 5.10 -9.48
CA ARG A 10 70.26 4.57 -10.86
C ARG A 10 68.86 4.17 -11.32
N LYS A 11 68.55 4.56 -12.50
CA LYS A 11 67.41 4.40 -13.35
C LYS A 11 66.98 2.96 -13.57
N ALA A 12 65.66 2.70 -13.63
CA ALA A 12 65.04 1.95 -14.73
C ALA A 12 63.51 2.16 -14.71
N SER A 13 63.06 2.79 -15.73
CA SER A 13 61.86 2.55 -16.62
C SER A 13 60.50 2.17 -16.03
N GLY A 14 59.55 3.05 -16.19
CA GLY A 14 58.24 2.74 -16.80
C GLY A 14 57.19 2.10 -15.89
N GLY A 15 56.35 2.90 -15.22
CA GLY A 15 55.14 2.44 -14.59
C GLY A 15 54.39 3.62 -13.98
N GLN A 16 53.36 4.07 -14.67
CA GLN A 16 52.55 5.22 -14.26
C GLN A 16 51.96 4.97 -12.89
N SER A 17 52.45 5.71 -11.89
CA SER A 17 51.84 5.77 -10.57
C SER A 17 50.63 6.68 -10.64
N ALA A 18 49.44 6.09 -10.83
CA ALA A 18 48.16 6.76 -10.67
C ALA A 18 47.93 7.04 -9.18
N CYS A 19 48.08 8.30 -8.84
CA CYS A 19 47.72 8.84 -7.52
C CYS A 19 46.19 8.64 -7.29
N LEU A 20 45.85 7.59 -6.56
CA LEU A 20 44.48 7.32 -6.09
C LEU A 20 44.08 8.43 -5.11
N ARG A 21 43.48 9.47 -5.65
CA ARG A 21 42.64 10.37 -4.84
C ARG A 21 41.43 9.57 -4.41
N HIS A 22 41.38 9.16 -3.17
CA HIS A 22 40.17 8.66 -2.51
C HIS A 22 39.13 9.79 -2.50
N ARG A 23 38.39 9.92 -3.59
CA ARG A 23 37.04 10.49 -3.52
C ARG A 23 36.15 9.39 -2.96
N GLY A 24 35.75 9.56 -1.70
CA GLY A 24 34.68 8.76 -1.11
C GLY A 24 33.43 8.83 -2.02
N ARG A 25 33.27 7.83 -2.87
CA ARG A 25 32.00 7.56 -3.51
C ARG A 25 31.15 6.94 -2.42
N HIS A 26 30.29 7.74 -1.80
CA HIS A 26 29.09 7.23 -1.17
C HIS A 26 28.34 6.46 -2.27
N LEU A 27 28.40 5.15 -2.23
CA LEU A 27 27.52 4.29 -3.01
C LEU A 27 26.10 4.68 -2.57
N PRO A 28 25.20 5.07 -3.49
CA PRO A 28 23.86 5.46 -3.11
C PRO A 28 23.18 4.26 -2.45
N LEU A 29 22.60 4.48 -1.27
CA LEU A 29 21.84 3.51 -0.47
C LEU A 29 20.85 2.69 -1.34
N ARG A 30 20.33 3.28 -2.42
CA ARG A 30 19.47 2.66 -3.42
C ARG A 30 20.04 1.42 -4.10
N ARG A 31 21.35 1.35 -4.37
CA ARG A 31 21.98 0.14 -4.94
C ARG A 31 22.05 -1.01 -3.94
N CYS A 32 22.11 -0.71 -2.66
CA CYS A 32 22.06 -1.72 -1.63
C CYS A 32 20.63 -2.29 -1.47
N LEU A 33 19.59 -1.46 -1.47
CA LEU A 33 18.21 -1.90 -1.26
C LEU A 33 17.65 -2.70 -2.46
N ALA A 34 17.96 -2.32 -3.69
CA ALA A 34 17.56 -3.08 -4.88
C ALA A 34 18.24 -4.47 -4.97
N ALA A 35 19.47 -4.57 -4.48
CA ALA A 35 20.16 -5.86 -4.35
C ALA A 35 19.55 -6.74 -3.23
N TRP A 36 18.73 -6.18 -2.33
CA TRP A 36 18.26 -6.86 -1.12
C TRP A 36 16.87 -7.52 -1.24
N GLY A 37 15.99 -7.06 -2.13
CA GLY A 37 14.73 -7.74 -2.48
C GLY A 37 14.97 -9.10 -3.15
N SER A 38 16.08 -9.25 -3.87
CA SER A 38 16.56 -10.51 -4.45
C SER A 38 17.45 -11.33 -3.49
N SER A 39 17.65 -10.89 -2.24
CA SER A 39 18.62 -11.49 -1.32
C SER A 39 17.99 -12.27 -0.16
N LEU A 40 16.66 -12.24 0.03
CA LEU A 40 16.00 -13.15 0.97
C LEU A 40 16.11 -14.57 0.44
N GLN A 41 16.91 -15.38 1.11
CA GLN A 41 17.13 -16.78 0.74
C GLN A 41 16.05 -17.62 1.39
N ILE A 42 15.19 -18.20 0.57
CA ILE A 42 14.18 -19.17 1.05
C ILE A 42 14.68 -20.57 0.72
N GLU A 43 14.71 -21.43 1.70
CA GLU A 43 15.12 -22.83 1.50
C GLU A 43 14.19 -23.49 0.48
N PRO A 44 14.70 -24.26 -0.51
CA PRO A 44 13.87 -24.80 -1.59
C PRO A 44 12.67 -25.64 -1.16
N GLY A 45 12.73 -26.32 -0.03
CA GLY A 45 11.60 -27.06 0.55
C GLY A 45 10.52 -26.13 1.12
N VAL A 46 10.94 -25.03 1.75
CA VAL A 46 10.06 -23.96 2.26
C VAL A 46 9.44 -23.22 1.09
N GLN A 47 10.22 -22.90 0.05
CA GLN A 47 9.72 -22.24 -1.16
C GLN A 47 8.60 -23.07 -1.83
N ARG A 48 8.83 -24.36 -2.04
CA ARG A 48 7.81 -25.26 -2.58
C ARG A 48 6.57 -25.34 -1.70
N ALA A 49 6.75 -25.37 -0.38
CA ALA A 49 5.63 -25.40 0.54
C ALA A 49 4.77 -24.12 0.48
N LEU A 50 5.41 -22.95 0.28
CA LEU A 50 4.71 -21.68 0.04
C LEU A 50 3.89 -21.73 -1.26
N GLU A 51 4.51 -22.20 -2.34
CA GLU A 51 3.87 -22.34 -3.67
C GLU A 51 2.70 -23.33 -3.65
N GLU A 52 2.85 -24.43 -2.94
CA GLU A 52 1.83 -25.48 -2.77
C GLU A 52 0.76 -25.12 -1.74
N GLY A 53 0.90 -24.03 -1.01
CA GLY A 53 -0.03 -23.65 0.08
C GLY A 53 0.02 -24.62 1.27
N ARG A 54 1.13 -25.32 1.46
CA ARG A 54 1.32 -26.24 2.60
C ARG A 54 1.58 -25.48 3.90
N PRO A 55 1.24 -26.04 5.03
CA PRO A 55 1.48 -25.41 6.33
C PRO A 55 2.98 -25.25 6.60
N ILE A 56 3.37 -24.04 7.00
CA ILE A 56 4.75 -23.69 7.32
C ILE A 56 4.79 -23.05 8.70
N VAL A 57 5.82 -23.39 9.47
CA VAL A 57 6.08 -22.83 10.80
C VAL A 57 7.48 -22.23 10.82
N ALA A 58 7.56 -20.92 11.03
CA ALA A 58 8.83 -20.24 11.28
C ALA A 58 9.37 -20.55 12.68
N LEU A 59 10.69 -20.51 12.82
CA LEU A 59 11.41 -20.72 14.08
C LEU A 59 12.48 -19.64 14.25
N GLU A 60 12.63 -19.07 15.46
CA GLU A 60 13.72 -18.16 15.75
C GLU A 60 15.07 -18.89 15.90
N SER A 61 16.15 -18.15 15.76
CA SER A 61 17.50 -18.69 15.94
C SER A 61 18.26 -18.15 17.17
N THR A 62 17.73 -17.13 17.86
CA THR A 62 18.37 -16.64 19.09
C THR A 62 18.47 -17.73 20.17
N ILE A 63 17.47 -18.59 20.28
CA ILE A 63 17.49 -19.72 21.22
C ILE A 63 18.60 -20.71 20.89
N ILE A 64 18.97 -20.88 19.63
CA ILE A 64 20.04 -21.75 19.16
C ILE A 64 21.41 -21.18 19.56
N SER A 65 21.65 -19.89 19.25
CA SER A 65 22.96 -19.27 19.39
C SER A 65 23.23 -18.71 20.79
N HIS A 66 22.18 -18.29 21.52
CA HIS A 66 22.31 -17.60 22.81
C HIS A 66 21.52 -18.27 23.95
N GLY A 67 20.78 -19.34 23.67
CA GLY A 67 19.89 -19.96 24.66
C GLY A 67 20.51 -21.17 25.36
N MET A 68 21.44 -21.89 24.74
CA MET A 68 22.05 -23.08 25.28
C MET A 68 23.36 -23.40 24.56
N PRO A 69 24.27 -24.20 25.21
CA PRO A 69 25.57 -24.57 24.61
C PRO A 69 25.42 -25.58 23.47
N TYR A 70 26.46 -25.68 22.63
CA TYR A 70 26.65 -26.78 21.70
C TYR A 70 27.13 -28.04 22.44
N PRO A 71 26.63 -29.24 22.11
CA PRO A 71 25.75 -29.62 21.00
C PRO A 71 24.25 -29.64 21.34
N GLU A 72 23.85 -29.31 22.58
CA GLU A 72 22.46 -29.36 23.04
C GLU A 72 21.55 -28.43 22.24
N ASN A 73 22.07 -27.28 21.84
CA ASN A 73 21.34 -26.31 21.00
C ASN A 73 20.96 -26.90 19.64
N LEU A 74 21.86 -27.63 18.98
CA LEU A 74 21.60 -28.30 17.71
C LEU A 74 20.60 -29.44 17.86
N ALA A 75 20.77 -30.25 18.90
CA ALA A 75 19.86 -31.38 19.21
C ALA A 75 18.44 -30.87 19.50
N MET A 76 18.31 -29.74 20.19
CA MET A 76 17.04 -29.08 20.45
C MET A 76 16.42 -28.56 19.15
N ALA A 77 17.18 -27.83 18.34
CA ALA A 77 16.68 -27.24 17.08
C ALA A 77 16.18 -28.33 16.12
N ARG A 78 16.99 -29.38 15.89
CA ARG A 78 16.58 -30.52 15.04
C ARG A 78 15.33 -31.21 15.60
N GLY A 79 15.26 -31.45 16.90
CA GLY A 79 14.10 -32.09 17.52
C GLY A 79 12.81 -31.25 17.44
N VAL A 80 12.91 -29.91 17.41
CA VAL A 80 11.77 -29.02 17.20
C VAL A 80 11.33 -29.05 15.73
N GLU A 81 12.25 -29.01 14.78
CA GLU A 81 11.94 -29.15 13.36
C GLU A 81 11.29 -30.49 13.04
N ASP A 82 11.77 -31.59 13.66
CA ASP A 82 11.21 -32.92 13.45
C ASP A 82 9.76 -33.01 13.97
N ILE A 83 9.47 -32.44 15.14
CA ILE A 83 8.11 -32.34 15.66
C ILE A 83 7.18 -31.62 14.68
N ILE A 84 7.62 -30.53 14.07
CA ILE A 84 6.83 -29.79 13.08
C ILE A 84 6.58 -30.66 11.85
N ARG A 85 7.59 -31.39 11.35
CA ARG A 85 7.46 -32.32 10.22
C ARG A 85 6.50 -33.48 10.53
N GLU A 86 6.62 -34.08 11.70
CA GLU A 86 5.73 -35.17 12.17
C GLU A 86 4.27 -34.71 12.25
N ARG A 87 4.02 -33.42 12.48
CA ARG A 87 2.68 -32.81 12.50
C ARG A 87 2.16 -32.40 11.13
N GLY A 88 2.92 -32.65 10.06
CA GLY A 88 2.51 -32.33 8.69
C GLY A 88 2.78 -30.89 8.23
N ALA A 89 3.54 -30.10 9.00
CA ALA A 89 3.97 -28.77 8.63
C ALA A 89 5.46 -28.76 8.21
N VAL A 90 5.87 -27.70 7.51
CA VAL A 90 7.25 -27.50 7.08
C VAL A 90 7.94 -26.51 8.02
N PRO A 91 9.03 -26.91 8.71
CA PRO A 91 9.78 -25.97 9.55
C PRO A 91 10.62 -25.01 8.71
N ALA A 92 10.70 -23.75 9.15
CA ALA A 92 11.48 -22.71 8.51
C ALA A 92 12.26 -21.90 9.56
N THR A 93 13.42 -22.41 9.97
CA THR A 93 14.32 -21.68 10.88
C THR A 93 14.88 -20.45 10.21
N VAL A 94 14.78 -19.29 10.86
CA VAL A 94 15.14 -17.97 10.32
C VAL A 94 16.45 -17.48 10.91
N ALA A 95 17.39 -17.07 10.06
CA ALA A 95 18.69 -16.52 10.48
C ALA A 95 19.27 -15.58 9.43
N VAL A 96 20.31 -14.84 9.78
CA VAL A 96 21.19 -14.14 8.85
C VAL A 96 22.49 -14.94 8.74
N LEU A 97 22.87 -15.38 7.55
CA LEU A 97 24.11 -16.10 7.31
C LEU A 97 24.94 -15.35 6.26
N GLN A 98 26.18 -15.01 6.61
CA GLN A 98 27.08 -14.26 5.73
C GLN A 98 26.46 -12.97 5.17
N GLY A 99 25.71 -12.27 6.01
CA GLY A 99 25.00 -11.06 5.62
C GLY A 99 23.81 -11.26 4.69
N ARG A 100 23.26 -12.47 4.60
CA ARG A 100 22.04 -12.77 3.84
C ARG A 100 20.95 -13.29 4.75
N PRO A 101 19.72 -12.75 4.68
CA PRO A 101 18.61 -13.27 5.46
C PRO A 101 18.10 -14.57 4.85
N HIS A 102 17.87 -15.56 5.70
CA HIS A 102 17.39 -16.90 5.33
C HIS A 102 16.08 -17.21 6.04
N VAL A 103 15.14 -17.81 5.31
CA VAL A 103 13.90 -18.40 5.82
C VAL A 103 13.90 -19.87 5.43
N GLY A 104 14.09 -20.71 6.43
CA GLY A 104 14.50 -22.11 6.25
C GLY A 104 16.02 -22.23 6.13
N LEU A 105 16.60 -23.16 6.90
CA LEU A 105 18.02 -23.49 6.86
C LEU A 105 18.21 -24.93 6.42
N THR A 106 19.27 -25.18 5.65
CA THR A 106 19.71 -26.53 5.39
C THR A 106 20.32 -27.14 6.68
N ALA A 107 20.44 -28.47 6.74
CA ALA A 107 21.02 -29.14 7.90
C ALA A 107 22.42 -28.63 8.24
N SER A 108 23.26 -28.35 7.21
CA SER A 108 24.62 -27.82 7.39
C SER A 108 24.62 -26.37 7.88
N GLN A 109 23.71 -25.55 7.38
CA GLN A 109 23.57 -24.15 7.83
C GLN A 109 23.11 -24.07 9.29
N LEU A 110 22.15 -24.93 9.67
CA LEU A 110 21.67 -25.02 11.04
C LEU A 110 22.80 -25.45 11.99
N GLU A 111 23.60 -26.43 11.58
CA GLU A 111 24.76 -26.92 12.34
C GLU A 111 25.82 -25.82 12.51
N SER A 112 26.22 -25.15 11.39
CA SER A 112 27.18 -24.05 11.45
C SER A 112 26.72 -22.91 12.37
N LEU A 113 25.42 -22.58 12.35
CA LEU A 113 24.86 -21.54 13.24
C LEU A 113 24.88 -21.97 14.70
N ALA A 114 24.60 -23.27 14.99
CA ALA A 114 24.65 -23.84 16.33
C ALA A 114 26.08 -23.88 16.88
N GLU A 115 27.05 -24.23 16.04
CA GLU A 115 28.48 -24.23 16.40
C GLU A 115 29.02 -22.82 16.64
N ALA A 116 28.60 -21.85 15.79
CA ALA A 116 28.95 -20.43 15.98
C ALA A 116 28.48 -19.91 17.33
N GLY A 117 27.34 -20.39 17.81
CA GLY A 117 26.82 -20.05 19.13
C GLY A 117 26.80 -18.54 19.38
N PRO A 118 27.35 -18.06 20.53
CA PRO A 118 27.37 -16.62 20.86
C PRO A 118 28.20 -15.73 19.93
N LEU A 119 28.97 -16.28 19.00
CA LEU A 119 29.70 -15.50 17.99
C LEU A 119 28.75 -14.96 16.94
N ALA A 120 27.63 -15.63 16.67
CA ALA A 120 26.57 -15.07 15.84
C ALA A 120 25.92 -13.88 16.55
N ARG A 121 25.79 -12.76 15.83
CA ARG A 121 25.20 -11.54 16.39
C ARG A 121 23.73 -11.77 16.76
N LYS A 122 23.31 -11.40 17.97
CA LYS A 122 21.88 -11.33 18.30
C LYS A 122 21.24 -10.20 17.50
N CYS A 123 20.36 -10.55 16.56
CA CYS A 123 19.72 -9.62 15.64
C CYS A 123 18.23 -9.45 15.98
N SER A 124 17.86 -8.27 16.44
CA SER A 124 16.49 -7.76 16.42
C SER A 124 16.26 -7.03 15.10
N ARG A 125 15.03 -6.59 14.82
CA ARG A 125 14.69 -5.85 13.58
C ARG A 125 15.64 -4.69 13.28
N ARG A 126 16.00 -3.88 14.30
CA ARG A 126 16.93 -2.75 14.15
C ARG A 126 18.34 -3.17 13.73
N ASP A 127 18.76 -4.41 14.08
CA ASP A 127 20.12 -4.89 13.84
C ASP A 127 20.26 -5.50 12.44
N LEU A 128 19.16 -5.89 11.78
CA LEU A 128 19.15 -6.58 10.48
C LEU A 128 19.97 -5.81 9.44
N ALA A 129 19.62 -4.55 9.17
CA ALA A 129 20.29 -3.76 8.12
C ALA A 129 21.82 -3.68 8.36
N VAL A 130 22.24 -3.57 9.60
CA VAL A 130 23.67 -3.49 9.96
C VAL A 130 24.34 -4.84 9.80
N ALA A 131 23.74 -5.93 10.27
CA ALA A 131 24.28 -7.28 10.14
C ALA A 131 24.45 -7.68 8.67
N LEU A 132 23.44 -7.37 7.87
CA LEU A 132 23.42 -7.61 6.45
C LEU A 132 24.52 -6.79 5.74
N ALA A 133 24.61 -5.47 5.99
CA ALA A 133 25.62 -4.60 5.39
C ALA A 133 27.08 -4.97 5.78
N GLN A 134 27.26 -5.55 6.96
CA GLN A 134 28.56 -6.00 7.46
C GLN A 134 28.92 -7.44 7.03
N GLY A 135 28.01 -8.17 6.39
CA GLY A 135 28.25 -9.54 5.96
C GLY A 135 28.43 -10.53 7.11
N VAL A 136 27.84 -10.25 8.29
CA VAL A 136 28.03 -11.10 9.48
C VAL A 136 26.87 -12.06 9.70
N ASP A 137 27.15 -13.14 10.45
CA ASP A 137 26.11 -14.08 10.89
C ASP A 137 25.28 -13.48 12.02
N GLY A 138 23.96 -13.71 11.98
CA GLY A 138 23.02 -13.19 12.94
C GLY A 138 21.94 -14.20 13.32
N ALA A 139 21.73 -14.35 14.62
CA ALA A 139 20.64 -15.10 15.21
C ALA A 139 19.45 -14.18 15.45
N THR A 140 18.31 -14.50 14.83
CA THR A 140 17.12 -13.64 14.82
C THR A 140 16.31 -13.79 16.11
N THR A 141 15.88 -12.66 16.68
CA THR A 141 14.92 -12.60 17.80
C THR A 141 13.48 -12.75 17.29
N VAL A 142 12.50 -12.76 18.20
CA VAL A 142 11.07 -12.78 17.85
C VAL A 142 10.74 -11.68 16.84
N ALA A 143 11.18 -10.44 17.08
CA ALA A 143 10.93 -9.34 16.15
C ALA A 143 11.54 -9.58 14.76
N ALA A 144 12.81 -9.94 14.68
CA ALA A 144 13.47 -10.16 13.40
C ALA A 144 12.91 -11.37 12.65
N THR A 145 12.58 -12.45 13.39
CA THR A 145 11.97 -13.66 12.83
C THR A 145 10.58 -13.38 12.28
N SER A 146 9.73 -12.70 13.04
CA SER A 146 8.37 -12.30 12.61
C SER A 146 8.43 -11.50 11.31
N TYR A 147 9.32 -10.50 11.25
CA TYR A 147 9.50 -9.67 10.07
C TYR A 147 9.93 -10.48 8.84
N LEU A 148 11.01 -11.27 8.94
CA LEU A 148 11.56 -12.02 7.80
C LEU A 148 10.63 -13.16 7.36
N ALA A 149 10.00 -13.85 8.31
CA ALA A 149 9.03 -14.90 8.04
C ALA A 149 7.78 -14.36 7.32
N SER A 150 7.26 -13.22 7.79
CA SER A 150 6.11 -12.56 7.14
C SER A 150 6.44 -12.06 5.74
N LEU A 151 7.66 -11.53 5.50
CA LEU A 151 8.14 -11.17 4.16
C LEU A 151 8.16 -12.38 3.21
N ALA A 152 8.49 -13.56 3.71
CA ALA A 152 8.45 -14.80 2.93
C ALA A 152 7.02 -15.34 2.74
N GLY A 153 6.01 -14.79 3.40
CA GLY A 153 4.62 -15.26 3.34
C GLY A 153 4.24 -16.28 4.41
N VAL A 154 5.15 -16.60 5.36
CA VAL A 154 4.86 -17.52 6.47
C VAL A 154 3.92 -16.86 7.48
N LYS A 155 2.89 -17.57 7.91
CA LYS A 155 1.81 -17.04 8.77
C LYS A 155 1.86 -17.50 10.21
N VAL A 156 2.62 -18.53 10.53
CA VAL A 156 2.75 -19.08 11.88
C VAL A 156 4.23 -19.15 12.28
N PHE A 157 4.53 -18.65 13.46
CA PHE A 157 5.86 -18.66 14.05
C PHE A 157 5.81 -19.24 15.47
N VAL A 158 6.75 -20.10 15.79
CA VAL A 158 6.86 -20.74 17.11
C VAL A 158 8.14 -20.32 17.80
N THR A 159 8.03 -19.93 19.06
CA THR A 159 9.16 -19.59 19.93
C THR A 159 8.96 -20.16 21.33
N GLY A 160 9.97 -20.09 22.18
CA GLY A 160 9.86 -20.44 23.59
C GLY A 160 9.01 -19.45 24.36
N GLY A 161 9.39 -18.17 24.29
CA GLY A 161 8.68 -17.08 24.95
C GLY A 161 9.09 -15.74 24.38
N MET A 162 8.16 -14.80 24.35
CA MET A 162 8.37 -13.48 23.79
C MET A 162 9.04 -12.51 24.79
N GLY A 163 9.61 -11.45 24.25
CA GLY A 163 10.00 -10.28 25.02
C GLY A 163 8.79 -9.45 25.43
N GLY A 164 8.99 -8.53 26.37
CA GLY A 164 7.92 -7.70 26.92
C GLY A 164 8.48 -6.43 27.55
N VAL A 165 7.72 -5.86 28.46
CA VAL A 165 8.12 -4.70 29.26
C VAL A 165 9.04 -5.19 30.40
N HIS A 166 10.23 -4.60 30.55
CA HIS A 166 11.12 -4.92 31.66
C HIS A 166 10.60 -4.35 32.97
N ARG A 167 10.89 -5.03 34.08
CA ARG A 167 10.61 -4.50 35.42
C ARG A 167 11.36 -3.19 35.60
N GLY A 168 10.72 -2.14 36.09
CA GLY A 168 11.31 -0.80 36.20
C GLY A 168 11.30 -0.01 34.86
N ALA A 169 10.56 -0.46 33.86
CA ALA A 169 10.48 0.23 32.57
C ALA A 169 9.90 1.65 32.66
N GLU A 170 9.13 1.94 33.69
CA GLU A 170 8.65 3.29 34.01
C GLU A 170 9.78 4.33 34.21
N THR A 171 10.98 3.88 34.54
CA THR A 171 12.17 4.75 34.68
C THR A 171 13.19 4.52 33.56
N THR A 172 13.30 3.31 33.03
CA THR A 172 14.32 2.92 32.05
C THR A 172 13.82 2.97 30.61
N PHE A 173 12.52 2.95 30.38
CA PHE A 173 11.87 2.75 29.09
C PHE A 173 12.34 1.48 28.34
N ASP A 174 12.79 0.45 29.08
CA ASP A 174 13.25 -0.82 28.48
C ASP A 174 12.05 -1.70 28.12
N VAL A 175 11.61 -1.56 26.87
CA VAL A 175 10.51 -2.30 26.25
C VAL A 175 11.04 -3.07 25.06
N SER A 176 10.71 -4.36 24.96
CA SER A 176 11.17 -5.22 23.88
C SER A 176 10.64 -4.75 22.52
N ALA A 177 11.50 -4.78 21.51
CA ALA A 177 11.12 -4.56 20.13
C ALA A 177 10.11 -5.57 19.58
N ASP A 178 9.94 -6.72 20.27
CA ASP A 178 8.97 -7.75 19.89
C ASP A 178 7.54 -7.19 19.92
N LEU A 179 7.22 -6.32 20.89
CA LEU A 179 5.89 -5.73 21.03
C LEU A 179 5.57 -4.78 19.87
N ALA A 180 6.54 -3.93 19.51
CA ALA A 180 6.41 -3.01 18.37
C ALA A 180 6.33 -3.76 17.02
N GLU A 181 7.01 -4.90 16.90
CA GLU A 181 6.93 -5.72 15.69
C GLU A 181 5.57 -6.42 15.56
N LEU A 182 5.05 -6.97 16.65
CA LEU A 182 3.73 -7.60 16.69
C LEU A 182 2.61 -6.61 16.31
N ALA A 183 2.78 -5.32 16.61
CA ALA A 183 1.82 -4.28 16.22
C ALA A 183 1.70 -4.07 14.70
N GLN A 184 2.67 -4.51 13.90
CA GLN A 184 2.75 -4.15 12.48
C GLN A 184 3.02 -5.34 11.54
N THR A 185 3.18 -6.56 12.07
CA THR A 185 3.51 -7.74 11.27
C THR A 185 2.44 -8.82 11.43
N PRO A 186 1.70 -9.16 10.35
CA PRO A 186 0.58 -10.10 10.40
C PRO A 186 1.08 -11.55 10.47
N ILE A 187 1.38 -12.02 11.67
CA ILE A 187 1.88 -13.36 11.95
C ILE A 187 1.33 -13.86 13.29
N VAL A 188 1.02 -15.15 13.38
CA VAL A 188 0.63 -15.82 14.62
C VAL A 188 1.88 -16.27 15.37
N VAL A 189 2.13 -15.76 16.55
CA VAL A 189 3.29 -16.12 17.38
C VAL A 189 2.86 -17.02 18.53
N VAL A 190 3.23 -18.29 18.44
CA VAL A 190 2.94 -19.32 19.44
C VAL A 190 4.11 -19.41 20.42
N CYS A 191 3.83 -19.18 21.71
CA CYS A 191 4.85 -19.13 22.74
C CYS A 191 4.29 -19.58 24.09
N ALA A 192 5.14 -19.77 25.10
CA ALA A 192 4.70 -20.06 26.47
C ALA A 192 4.43 -18.76 27.29
N GLY A 193 3.99 -17.72 26.61
CA GLY A 193 3.77 -16.39 27.18
C GLY A 193 5.03 -15.52 27.21
N VAL A 194 5.00 -14.52 28.06
CA VAL A 194 6.11 -13.57 28.29
C VAL A 194 7.16 -14.23 29.17
N LYS A 195 8.45 -13.98 28.90
CA LYS A 195 9.54 -14.49 29.74
C LYS A 195 9.38 -14.02 31.19
N SER A 196 9.49 -14.92 32.16
CA SER A 196 9.21 -14.70 33.59
C SER A 196 9.98 -13.55 34.25
N ILE A 197 11.08 -13.12 33.60
CA ILE A 197 11.92 -12.00 34.04
C ILE A 197 11.29 -10.62 33.78
N LEU A 198 10.21 -10.59 33.02
CA LEU A 198 9.57 -9.37 32.55
C LEU A 198 8.31 -9.07 33.38
N ASP A 199 7.77 -7.88 33.16
CA ASP A 199 6.51 -7.42 33.74
C ASP A 199 5.36 -7.85 32.84
N ILE A 200 4.62 -8.87 33.26
CA ILE A 200 3.56 -9.48 32.44
C ILE A 200 2.38 -8.53 32.31
N GLU A 201 1.92 -7.90 33.39
CA GLU A 201 0.77 -7.00 33.36
C GLU A 201 1.03 -5.83 32.40
N LYS A 202 2.16 -5.12 32.57
CA LYS A 202 2.51 -4.01 31.65
C LYS A 202 2.73 -4.48 30.21
N THR A 203 3.19 -5.71 30.01
CA THR A 203 3.33 -6.26 28.66
C THR A 203 1.99 -6.48 27.99
N LEU A 204 0.98 -6.98 28.72
CA LEU A 204 -0.37 -7.15 28.21
C LEU A 204 -1.01 -5.80 27.85
N GLU A 205 -0.84 -4.78 28.70
CA GLU A 205 -1.31 -3.42 28.45
C GLU A 205 -0.70 -2.80 27.17
N VAL A 206 0.60 -2.99 26.96
CA VAL A 206 1.27 -2.50 25.74
C VAL A 206 0.77 -3.25 24.51
N LEU A 207 0.51 -4.55 24.58
CA LEU A 207 -0.04 -5.33 23.47
C LEU A 207 -1.48 -4.89 23.14
N GLU A 208 -2.31 -4.67 24.18
CA GLU A 208 -3.67 -4.14 24.02
C GLU A 208 -3.67 -2.78 23.33
N THR A 209 -2.86 -1.84 23.83
CA THR A 209 -2.70 -0.49 23.25
C THR A 209 -2.30 -0.55 21.77
N ASN A 210 -1.51 -1.55 21.37
CA ASN A 210 -1.10 -1.76 19.99
C ASN A 210 -2.09 -2.61 19.17
N GLY A 211 -3.23 -2.98 19.72
CA GLY A 211 -4.27 -3.76 19.05
C GLY A 211 -3.83 -5.20 18.73
N VAL A 212 -2.89 -5.76 19.47
CA VAL A 212 -2.40 -7.14 19.29
C VAL A 212 -3.25 -8.11 20.09
N PRO A 213 -4.04 -9.00 19.47
CA PRO A 213 -4.80 -10.03 20.18
C PRO A 213 -3.85 -10.95 20.94
N VAL A 214 -4.14 -11.16 22.23
CA VAL A 214 -3.44 -12.10 23.09
C VAL A 214 -4.40 -13.19 23.52
N VAL A 215 -4.12 -14.41 23.11
CA VAL A 215 -4.97 -15.59 23.31
C VAL A 215 -4.22 -16.62 24.13
N SER A 216 -4.80 -17.12 25.22
CA SER A 216 -4.30 -18.30 25.91
C SER A 216 -5.06 -19.57 25.49
N VAL A 217 -4.31 -20.67 25.27
CA VAL A 217 -4.91 -21.92 24.80
C VAL A 217 -5.32 -22.78 26.00
N GLY A 218 -6.63 -23.01 26.12
CA GLY A 218 -7.20 -23.93 27.13
C GLY A 218 -7.11 -23.43 28.57
N THR A 219 -6.82 -22.15 28.83
CA THR A 219 -6.71 -21.59 30.17
C THR A 219 -7.21 -20.13 30.21
N ASP A 220 -7.77 -19.74 31.35
CA ASP A 220 -8.18 -18.37 31.65
C ASP A 220 -7.05 -17.53 32.23
N ASP A 221 -5.96 -18.16 32.68
CA ASP A 221 -4.76 -17.51 33.19
C ASP A 221 -3.72 -17.36 32.08
N PHE A 222 -3.04 -16.22 32.04
CA PHE A 222 -1.94 -16.02 31.10
C PHE A 222 -0.69 -16.80 31.56
N PRO A 223 -0.08 -17.65 30.71
CA PRO A 223 1.10 -18.43 31.07
C PRO A 223 2.35 -17.57 31.32
N ALA A 224 3.16 -17.94 32.29
CA ALA A 224 4.38 -17.25 32.71
C ALA A 224 5.65 -18.04 32.41
N PHE A 225 5.81 -18.54 31.19
CA PHE A 225 6.98 -19.23 30.67
C PHE A 225 7.32 -20.52 31.44
N PHE A 226 7.91 -20.44 32.67
CA PHE A 226 8.20 -21.60 33.49
C PHE A 226 7.01 -22.10 34.32
N SER A 227 6.04 -21.23 34.54
CA SER A 227 4.79 -21.55 35.24
C SER A 227 3.61 -21.60 34.25
N PRO A 228 2.66 -22.52 34.44
CA PRO A 228 1.44 -22.56 33.62
C PRO A 228 0.49 -21.39 33.86
N SER A 229 0.65 -20.69 35.01
CA SER A 229 -0.14 -19.51 35.37
C SER A 229 0.78 -18.39 35.85
N SER A 230 0.48 -17.17 35.47
CA SER A 230 1.13 -15.95 35.99
C SER A 230 0.38 -15.33 37.16
N GLY A 231 -0.85 -15.76 37.40
CA GLY A 231 -1.81 -15.09 38.28
C GLY A 231 -2.47 -13.89 37.65
N VAL A 232 -2.18 -13.60 36.37
CA VAL A 232 -2.80 -12.54 35.59
C VAL A 232 -3.82 -13.14 34.64
N PRO A 233 -5.07 -12.66 34.60
CA PRO A 233 -6.07 -13.14 33.65
C PRO A 233 -5.61 -13.01 32.21
N SER A 234 -5.92 -14.01 31.37
CA SER A 234 -5.71 -13.92 29.94
C SER A 234 -6.72 -12.97 29.30
N PRO A 235 -6.31 -12.06 28.43
CA PRO A 235 -7.27 -11.19 27.72
C PRO A 235 -8.30 -11.97 26.91
N LEU A 236 -7.88 -13.06 26.24
CA LEU A 236 -8.77 -13.93 25.46
C LEU A 236 -8.39 -15.39 25.70
N ARG A 237 -9.38 -16.29 25.61
CA ARG A 237 -9.21 -17.73 25.65
C ARG A 237 -9.77 -18.37 24.40
N LEU A 238 -9.01 -19.28 23.79
CA LEU A 238 -9.48 -20.24 22.79
C LEU A 238 -9.00 -21.63 23.22
N ASP A 239 -9.83 -22.64 22.99
CA ASP A 239 -9.55 -23.96 23.56
C ASP A 239 -8.79 -24.88 22.61
N THR A 240 -8.86 -24.62 21.29
CA THR A 240 -8.32 -25.51 20.26
C THR A 240 -7.46 -24.80 19.20
N PRO A 241 -6.46 -25.49 18.60
CA PRO A 241 -5.73 -24.98 17.44
C PRO A 241 -6.63 -24.58 16.27
N SER A 242 -7.77 -25.22 16.09
CA SER A 242 -8.74 -24.90 15.04
C SER A 242 -9.40 -23.54 15.27
N GLU A 243 -9.79 -23.22 16.51
CA GLU A 243 -10.36 -21.90 16.87
C GLU A 243 -9.32 -20.79 16.67
N VAL A 244 -8.05 -21.04 17.08
CA VAL A 244 -6.96 -20.10 16.85
C VAL A 244 -6.73 -19.86 15.37
N ALA A 245 -6.71 -20.92 14.55
CA ALA A 245 -6.57 -20.83 13.10
C ALA A 245 -7.73 -20.04 12.45
N ALA A 246 -8.97 -20.28 12.91
CA ALA A 246 -10.13 -19.54 12.43
C ALA A 246 -10.06 -18.06 12.79
N ALA A 247 -9.70 -17.71 14.01
CA ALA A 247 -9.51 -16.32 14.44
C ALA A 247 -8.40 -15.62 13.65
N ALA A 248 -7.26 -16.30 13.46
CA ALA A 248 -6.14 -15.79 12.67
C ALA A 248 -6.54 -15.56 11.20
N LYS A 249 -7.28 -16.51 10.60
CA LYS A 249 -7.78 -16.35 9.23
C LYS A 249 -8.68 -15.13 9.09
N VAL A 250 -9.61 -14.92 10.00
CA VAL A 250 -10.48 -13.73 10.00
C VAL A 250 -9.65 -12.45 10.09
N GLY A 251 -8.64 -12.39 10.96
CA GLY A 251 -7.74 -11.25 11.05
C GLY A 251 -6.99 -10.98 9.74
N PHE A 252 -6.48 -12.02 9.08
CA PHE A 252 -5.81 -11.89 7.78
C PHE A 252 -6.77 -11.48 6.66
N ASP A 253 -7.98 -12.03 6.63
CA ASP A 253 -9.02 -11.69 5.64
C ASP A 253 -9.51 -10.24 5.80
N LEU A 254 -9.54 -9.72 7.03
CA LEU A 254 -9.83 -8.31 7.33
C LEU A 254 -8.67 -7.37 6.98
N GLY A 255 -7.52 -7.91 6.57
CA GLY A 255 -6.32 -7.12 6.26
C GLY A 255 -5.66 -6.49 7.48
N MET A 256 -5.88 -7.04 8.68
CA MET A 256 -5.23 -6.58 9.91
C MET A 256 -3.72 -6.76 9.79
N ARG A 257 -2.98 -5.69 10.06
CA ARG A 257 -1.50 -5.68 9.94
C ARG A 257 -0.77 -6.10 11.20
N ASN A 258 -1.46 -6.23 12.31
CA ASN A 258 -0.91 -6.72 13.57
C ASN A 258 -0.81 -8.25 13.58
N GLY A 259 0.11 -8.77 14.38
CA GLY A 259 0.20 -10.19 14.69
C GLY A 259 -0.80 -10.60 15.78
N MET A 260 -0.79 -11.90 16.11
CA MET A 260 -1.56 -12.50 17.19
C MET A 260 -0.59 -13.26 18.11
N VAL A 261 -0.67 -13.03 19.41
CA VAL A 261 0.06 -13.82 20.42
C VAL A 261 -0.81 -14.98 20.88
N VAL A 262 -0.26 -16.19 20.77
CA VAL A 262 -0.90 -17.43 21.24
C VAL A 262 -0.05 -18.02 22.36
N ALA A 263 -0.53 -17.86 23.58
CA ALA A 263 0.14 -18.30 24.79
C ALA A 263 -0.30 -19.72 25.14
N VAL A 264 0.68 -20.64 25.24
CA VAL A 264 0.46 -22.07 25.51
C VAL A 264 1.06 -22.42 26.86
N PRO A 265 0.30 -22.98 27.81
CA PRO A 265 0.83 -23.36 29.12
C PRO A 265 1.97 -24.35 29.01
N ASN A 266 3.00 -24.17 29.83
CA ASN A 266 4.14 -25.09 29.88
C ASN A 266 3.69 -26.50 30.37
N PRO A 267 3.91 -27.58 29.59
CA PRO A 267 3.46 -28.92 29.94
C PRO A 267 4.31 -29.56 31.06
N SER A 268 5.49 -29.00 31.32
CA SER A 268 6.43 -29.49 32.36
C SER A 268 6.84 -28.33 33.27
N PRO A 269 5.89 -27.84 34.09
CA PRO A 269 6.17 -26.73 34.99
C PRO A 269 7.21 -27.18 36.01
N MET A 270 8.07 -26.25 36.40
CA MET A 270 9.05 -26.53 37.46
C MET A 270 8.33 -26.63 38.81
N SER A 271 8.55 -27.73 39.49
CA SER A 271 8.04 -27.95 40.84
C SER A 271 8.68 -26.95 41.81
N GLY A 272 7.87 -26.06 42.42
CA GLY A 272 8.33 -25.04 43.35
C GLY A 272 8.39 -23.63 42.80
N GLY A 273 7.25 -23.10 42.30
CA GLY A 273 7.15 -21.76 41.70
C GLY A 273 7.80 -20.65 42.54
N ALA A 274 7.69 -20.68 43.87
CA ALA A 274 8.39 -19.72 44.73
C ALA A 274 9.93 -19.80 44.66
N GLY A 275 10.51 -20.96 44.35
CA GLY A 275 11.96 -21.10 44.17
C GLY A 275 12.52 -20.52 42.91
N ILE A 276 11.73 -20.55 41.81
CA ILE A 276 12.13 -19.95 40.53
C ILE A 276 12.03 -18.44 40.59
N ASP A 277 10.95 -17.91 41.16
CA ASP A 277 10.77 -16.46 41.30
C ASP A 277 11.89 -15.87 42.17
N ALA A 278 12.29 -16.58 43.23
CA ALA A 278 13.45 -16.19 44.03
C ALA A 278 14.75 -16.21 43.22
N ALA A 279 15.02 -17.28 42.46
CA ALA A 279 16.20 -17.38 41.61
C ALA A 279 16.24 -16.29 40.50
N ILE A 280 15.08 -15.95 39.93
CA ILE A 280 14.96 -14.87 38.97
C ILE A 280 15.24 -13.51 39.63
N HIS A 281 14.71 -13.31 40.83
CA HIS A 281 14.91 -12.07 41.58
C HIS A 281 16.38 -11.86 41.91
N GLU A 282 17.03 -12.89 42.46
CA GLU A 282 18.46 -12.89 42.72
C GLU A 282 19.31 -12.63 41.49
N ALA A 283 18.97 -13.26 40.35
CA ALA A 283 19.67 -13.04 39.08
C ALA A 283 19.50 -11.62 38.54
N LEU A 284 18.33 -11.00 38.72
CA LEU A 284 18.09 -9.61 38.35
C LEU A 284 18.89 -8.64 39.20
N GLU A 285 18.95 -8.85 40.53
CA GLU A 285 19.81 -8.08 41.44
C GLU A 285 21.29 -8.19 41.06
N GLN A 286 21.76 -9.41 40.72
CA GLN A 286 23.12 -9.63 40.25
C GLN A 286 23.38 -8.91 38.93
N ALA A 287 22.42 -8.89 38.00
CA ALA A 287 22.53 -8.18 36.72
C ALA A 287 22.65 -6.66 36.93
N GLU A 288 21.84 -6.12 37.83
CA GLU A 288 21.87 -4.70 38.20
C GLU A 288 23.22 -4.34 38.88
N ALA A 289 23.67 -5.14 39.83
CA ALA A 289 24.96 -4.95 40.50
C ALA A 289 26.15 -4.99 39.53
N ARG A 290 26.04 -5.72 38.41
CA ARG A 290 27.04 -5.79 37.34
C ARG A 290 26.86 -4.70 36.29
N GLY A 291 25.83 -3.84 36.39
CA GLY A 291 25.54 -2.75 35.45
C GLY A 291 25.09 -3.24 34.08
N LEU A 292 24.56 -4.46 33.96
CA LEU A 292 24.04 -5.01 32.73
C LEU A 292 22.77 -4.26 32.29
N LYS A 293 22.62 -3.98 30.99
CA LYS A 293 21.48 -3.20 30.48
C LYS A 293 20.96 -3.77 29.16
N GLY A 294 19.64 -3.59 28.92
CA GLY A 294 19.00 -3.90 27.69
C GLY A 294 19.17 -5.36 27.24
N ARG A 295 19.70 -5.59 26.02
CA ARG A 295 19.81 -6.92 25.40
C ARG A 295 20.66 -7.95 26.16
N ASP A 296 21.53 -7.50 27.10
CA ASP A 296 22.47 -8.39 27.81
C ASP A 296 21.87 -8.97 29.11
N ILE A 297 20.77 -8.39 29.62
CA ILE A 297 20.07 -8.84 30.82
C ILE A 297 19.50 -10.26 30.63
N THR A 298 18.72 -10.45 29.57
CA THR A 298 18.00 -11.74 29.36
C THR A 298 18.93 -12.97 29.28
N PRO A 299 20.01 -12.97 28.48
CA PRO A 299 20.94 -14.11 28.45
C PRO A 299 21.59 -14.36 29.79
N PHE A 300 22.00 -13.32 30.51
CA PHE A 300 22.61 -13.40 31.82
C PHE A 300 21.66 -14.02 32.85
N VAL A 301 20.42 -13.51 32.95
CA VAL A 301 19.44 -14.02 33.91
C VAL A 301 19.09 -15.47 33.63
N LEU A 302 18.88 -15.85 32.36
CA LEU A 302 18.58 -17.22 31.98
C LEU A 302 19.75 -18.18 32.35
N ALA A 303 21.00 -17.78 32.16
CA ALA A 303 22.17 -18.54 32.54
C ALA A 303 22.27 -18.67 34.07
N SER A 304 22.10 -17.59 34.83
CA SER A 304 22.13 -17.57 36.29
C SER A 304 21.03 -18.46 36.89
N VAL A 305 19.79 -18.34 36.37
CA VAL A 305 18.67 -19.20 36.82
C VAL A 305 18.94 -20.67 36.49
N ASN A 306 19.56 -20.96 35.33
CA ASN A 306 19.93 -22.36 35.00
C ASN A 306 20.96 -22.93 35.96
N GLU A 307 21.96 -22.15 36.36
CA GLU A 307 22.98 -22.54 37.34
C GLU A 307 22.34 -22.75 38.72
N THR A 308 21.55 -21.77 39.20
CA THR A 308 20.88 -21.86 40.51
C THR A 308 19.90 -23.02 40.60
N THR A 309 19.24 -23.40 39.47
CA THR A 309 18.28 -24.50 39.42
C THR A 309 18.92 -25.86 39.08
N GLY A 310 20.23 -25.97 38.98
CA GLY A 310 20.93 -27.21 38.66
C GLY A 310 20.52 -27.79 37.28
N GLY A 311 20.27 -26.95 36.28
CA GLY A 311 19.90 -27.37 34.92
C GLY A 311 18.40 -27.68 34.70
N HIS A 312 17.56 -27.58 35.74
CA HIS A 312 16.15 -27.86 35.61
C HIS A 312 15.40 -26.82 34.74
N SER A 313 15.80 -25.56 34.81
CA SER A 313 15.21 -24.50 33.95
C SER A 313 15.46 -24.75 32.47
N LEU A 314 16.63 -25.24 32.08
CA LEU A 314 16.93 -25.60 30.71
C LEU A 314 16.04 -26.76 30.21
N LYS A 315 15.85 -27.79 31.01
CA LYS A 315 14.98 -28.93 30.67
C LYS A 315 13.53 -28.48 30.49
N SER A 316 13.03 -27.63 31.37
CA SER A 316 11.70 -27.03 31.26
C SER A 316 11.57 -26.18 30.00
N ASN A 317 12.56 -25.37 29.68
CA ASN A 317 12.60 -24.56 28.45
C ASN A 317 12.56 -25.44 27.18
N VAL A 318 13.32 -26.53 27.12
CA VAL A 318 13.26 -27.47 25.98
C VAL A 318 11.88 -28.11 25.87
N ALA A 319 11.26 -28.48 26.99
CA ALA A 319 9.93 -29.07 26.99
C ALA A 319 8.85 -28.14 26.49
N LEU A 320 8.86 -26.87 26.92
CA LEU A 320 7.88 -25.86 26.46
C LEU A 320 8.05 -25.54 24.99
N VAL A 321 9.26 -25.39 24.44
CA VAL A 321 9.50 -25.12 23.02
C VAL A 321 8.97 -26.26 22.16
N ARG A 322 9.22 -27.50 22.56
CA ARG A 322 8.70 -28.69 21.88
C ARG A 322 7.17 -28.76 21.92
N HIS A 323 6.56 -28.33 23.01
CA HIS A 323 5.11 -28.28 23.13
C HIS A 323 4.51 -27.18 22.27
N ASN A 324 5.09 -25.98 22.29
CA ASN A 324 4.70 -24.87 21.42
C ASN A 324 4.83 -25.27 19.95
N ALA A 325 5.86 -26.05 19.57
CA ALA A 325 6.03 -26.53 18.20
C ALA A 325 4.89 -27.47 17.76
N LYS A 326 4.40 -28.33 18.66
CA LYS A 326 3.22 -29.19 18.38
C LYS A 326 1.99 -28.33 18.14
N VAL A 327 1.68 -27.42 19.05
CA VAL A 327 0.49 -26.55 18.96
C VAL A 327 0.58 -25.64 17.75
N GLY A 328 1.77 -25.04 17.49
CA GLY A 328 1.96 -24.16 16.33
C GLY A 328 1.88 -24.87 14.99
N ALA A 329 2.38 -26.12 14.91
CA ALA A 329 2.22 -26.95 13.73
C ALA A 329 0.74 -27.33 13.49
N ASP A 330 0.00 -27.68 14.55
CA ASP A 330 -1.44 -27.97 14.46
C ASP A 330 -2.22 -26.72 14.00
N ILE A 331 -1.89 -25.52 14.52
CA ILE A 331 -2.48 -24.24 14.06
C ILE A 331 -2.16 -23.99 12.57
N ALA A 332 -0.91 -24.21 12.15
CA ALA A 332 -0.50 -24.00 10.76
C ALA A 332 -1.25 -24.95 9.81
N VAL A 333 -1.42 -26.21 10.19
CA VAL A 333 -2.19 -27.22 9.42
C VAL A 333 -3.66 -26.81 9.31
N GLN A 334 -4.30 -26.40 10.41
CA GLN A 334 -5.69 -25.95 10.40
C GLN A 334 -5.85 -24.65 9.58
N LEU A 335 -4.92 -23.72 9.69
CA LEU A 335 -4.93 -22.47 8.93
C LEU A 335 -4.79 -22.73 7.42
N ALA A 336 -3.89 -23.62 7.02
CA ALA A 336 -3.72 -24.03 5.63
C ALA A 336 -5.00 -24.69 5.08
N ALA A 337 -5.66 -25.55 5.86
CA ALA A 337 -6.94 -26.16 5.50
C ALA A 337 -8.07 -25.13 5.31
N LEU A 338 -8.11 -24.08 6.14
CA LEU A 338 -9.10 -22.99 6.06
C LEU A 338 -8.83 -22.03 4.89
N THR A 339 -7.59 -21.89 4.47
CA THR A 339 -7.22 -21.00 3.34
C THR A 339 -7.43 -21.68 1.97
N GLY A 340 -7.79 -22.94 1.96
CA GLY A 340 -8.38 -23.76 0.91
C GLY A 340 -7.86 -23.58 -0.52
N ARG A 341 -6.75 -24.27 -0.89
CA ARG A 341 -6.68 -24.94 -2.19
C ARG A 341 -7.10 -26.40 -1.99
N PRO A 342 -8.01 -26.97 -2.82
CA PRO A 342 -8.38 -28.37 -2.70
C PRO A 342 -7.14 -29.25 -2.96
N THR A 343 -6.75 -30.05 -1.97
CA THR A 343 -5.79 -31.13 -2.18
C THR A 343 -6.51 -32.24 -2.95
N ALA A 344 -6.45 -32.21 -4.28
CA ALA A 344 -6.87 -33.32 -5.12
C ALA A 344 -5.72 -34.34 -5.21
N PRO A 345 -5.95 -35.64 -4.85
CA PRO A 345 -4.92 -36.67 -4.95
C PRO A 345 -4.64 -37.20 -6.37
N GLU A 346 -5.15 -36.61 -7.45
CA GLU A 346 -5.10 -37.18 -8.81
C GLU A 346 -4.63 -36.23 -9.92
N ALA A 347 -3.66 -35.35 -9.66
CA ALA A 347 -3.04 -34.56 -10.74
C ALA A 347 -1.51 -34.65 -10.75
N PHE A 348 -0.94 -35.85 -10.52
CA PHE A 348 0.52 -36.03 -10.43
C PHE A 348 1.22 -36.26 -11.78
N LEU A 349 0.59 -36.01 -12.92
CA LEU A 349 1.19 -36.22 -14.25
C LEU A 349 0.98 -35.10 -15.27
N ALA A 350 0.80 -33.85 -14.83
CA ALA A 350 0.96 -32.72 -15.74
C ALA A 350 1.68 -31.61 -15.02
N ARG A 351 2.95 -31.35 -15.38
CA ARG A 351 3.61 -30.11 -15.01
C ARG A 351 2.74 -28.95 -15.49
N PRO A 352 2.12 -28.14 -14.62
CA PRO A 352 1.71 -26.80 -15.05
C PRO A 352 2.96 -25.94 -15.04
N THR A 353 3.27 -25.32 -16.16
CA THR A 353 4.06 -24.10 -16.27
C THR A 353 3.63 -23.14 -15.16
N PRO A 354 4.54 -22.38 -14.51
CA PRO A 354 4.16 -21.41 -13.51
C PRO A 354 3.13 -20.46 -14.12
N THR A 355 1.89 -20.53 -13.64
CA THR A 355 0.89 -19.52 -13.99
C THR A 355 1.34 -18.21 -13.36
N ALA A 356 1.77 -17.30 -14.19
CA ALA A 356 2.02 -15.92 -13.87
C ALA A 356 0.89 -15.37 -13.00
N ALA A 357 1.23 -14.53 -12.03
CA ALA A 357 0.22 -13.74 -11.31
C ALA A 357 -0.72 -13.11 -12.35
N PRO A 358 -2.05 -13.14 -12.14
CA PRO A 358 -2.96 -12.57 -13.13
C PRO A 358 -2.52 -11.15 -13.46
N PRO A 359 -2.51 -10.78 -14.75
CA PRO A 359 -2.06 -9.46 -15.16
C PRO A 359 -2.88 -8.40 -14.45
N LEU A 360 -2.21 -7.33 -13.99
CA LEU A 360 -2.86 -6.17 -13.40
C LEU A 360 -3.80 -5.57 -14.45
N ARG A 361 -5.09 -5.48 -14.16
CA ARG A 361 -6.10 -5.01 -15.12
C ARG A 361 -6.72 -3.70 -14.65
N VAL A 362 -6.77 -2.72 -15.54
CA VAL A 362 -7.46 -1.45 -15.34
C VAL A 362 -8.44 -1.27 -16.48
N ALA A 363 -9.72 -1.05 -16.16
CA ALA A 363 -10.75 -0.77 -17.16
C ALA A 363 -11.16 0.69 -17.10
N VAL A 364 -11.25 1.34 -18.26
CA VAL A 364 -11.65 2.76 -18.39
C VAL A 364 -12.86 2.83 -19.30
N PHE A 365 -13.96 3.38 -18.81
CA PHE A 365 -15.14 3.74 -19.58
C PHE A 365 -15.17 5.25 -19.70
N GLY A 366 -14.94 5.80 -20.89
CA GLY A 366 -14.88 7.24 -21.03
C GLY A 366 -14.67 7.76 -22.43
N GLY A 367 -14.60 9.09 -22.56
CA GLY A 367 -14.54 9.78 -23.84
C GLY A 367 -13.15 9.71 -24.49
N ALA A 368 -13.16 9.45 -25.81
CA ALA A 368 -12.03 9.64 -26.73
C ALA A 368 -12.41 10.74 -27.71
N VAL A 369 -11.59 11.80 -27.85
CA VAL A 369 -11.91 13.05 -28.53
C VAL A 369 -10.77 13.47 -29.45
N ALA A 370 -11.08 13.95 -30.64
CA ALA A 370 -10.13 14.62 -31.52
C ALA A 370 -10.10 16.12 -31.19
N ASP A 371 -8.99 16.62 -30.67
CA ASP A 371 -8.81 18.02 -30.34
C ASP A 371 -8.16 18.77 -31.51
N ILE A 372 -8.77 19.86 -31.95
CA ILE A 372 -8.28 20.73 -33.01
C ILE A 372 -8.11 22.13 -32.42
N VAL A 373 -6.88 22.58 -32.33
CA VAL A 373 -6.54 23.88 -31.75
C VAL A 373 -5.91 24.76 -32.84
N SER A 374 -6.49 25.94 -33.05
CA SER A 374 -5.99 26.95 -33.99
C SER A 374 -5.53 28.18 -33.23
N LYS A 375 -4.32 28.68 -33.55
CA LYS A 375 -3.72 29.84 -32.91
C LYS A 375 -3.09 30.76 -33.95
N PRO A 376 -3.38 32.08 -33.93
CA PRO A 376 -2.67 33.04 -34.77
C PRO A 376 -1.27 33.31 -34.21
N PRO A 377 -0.37 33.96 -34.98
CA PRO A 377 0.93 34.38 -34.44
C PRO A 377 0.77 35.29 -33.22
N THR A 378 1.76 35.22 -32.31
CA THR A 378 1.77 36.04 -31.11
C THR A 378 1.58 37.54 -31.41
N GLY A 379 0.67 38.18 -30.68
CA GLY A 379 0.35 39.58 -30.85
C GLY A 379 -0.60 39.92 -32.03
N THR A 380 -1.11 38.90 -32.74
CA THR A 380 -2.08 39.08 -33.81
C THR A 380 -3.51 38.96 -33.23
N ALA A 381 -4.32 39.97 -33.41
CA ALA A 381 -5.74 39.95 -33.05
C ALA A 381 -6.57 39.19 -34.11
N LEU A 382 -7.49 38.35 -33.64
CA LEU A 382 -8.47 37.70 -34.50
C LEU A 382 -9.51 38.73 -34.95
N THR A 383 -9.78 38.76 -36.25
CA THR A 383 -10.80 39.65 -36.82
C THR A 383 -12.05 38.84 -37.17
N PRO A 384 -13.20 39.10 -36.53
CA PRO A 384 -14.46 38.41 -36.83
C PRO A 384 -14.88 38.60 -38.31
N GLY A 385 -15.39 37.54 -38.92
CA GLY A 385 -15.93 37.56 -40.29
C GLY A 385 -14.88 37.43 -41.39
N THR A 386 -13.58 37.22 -41.03
CA THR A 386 -12.53 36.97 -42.04
C THR A 386 -11.56 35.87 -41.51
N SER A 387 -10.71 35.35 -42.42
CA SER A 387 -9.66 34.40 -42.05
C SER A 387 -8.42 35.14 -41.52
N THR A 388 -7.89 34.69 -40.39
CA THR A 388 -6.61 35.12 -39.85
C THR A 388 -5.60 34.00 -40.08
N PRO A 389 -4.44 34.25 -40.73
CA PRO A 389 -3.39 33.25 -40.83
C PRO A 389 -2.95 32.76 -39.45
N GLY A 390 -2.71 31.47 -39.32
CA GLY A 390 -2.30 30.88 -38.06
C GLY A 390 -1.87 29.43 -38.20
N GLU A 391 -1.51 28.82 -37.10
CA GLU A 391 -1.20 27.39 -37.01
C GLU A 391 -2.41 26.63 -36.50
N THR A 392 -2.71 25.49 -37.13
CA THR A 392 -3.74 24.57 -36.67
C THR A 392 -3.09 23.24 -36.33
N ARG A 393 -3.29 22.79 -35.14
CA ARG A 393 -2.78 21.51 -34.60
C ARG A 393 -3.94 20.58 -34.29
N GLN A 394 -3.82 19.35 -34.72
CA GLN A 394 -4.73 18.29 -34.31
C GLN A 394 -3.99 17.37 -33.33
N SER A 395 -4.64 17.00 -32.25
CA SER A 395 -4.18 16.02 -31.27
C SER A 395 -5.32 15.10 -30.86
N PHE A 396 -4.97 13.96 -30.29
CA PHE A 396 -5.95 13.04 -29.76
C PHE A 396 -5.98 13.18 -28.23
N GLY A 397 -7.17 13.37 -27.71
CA GLY A 397 -7.45 13.64 -26.30
C GLY A 397 -8.74 12.96 -25.85
N GLY A 398 -9.43 13.60 -24.92
CA GLY A 398 -10.58 13.07 -24.20
C GLY A 398 -10.14 12.46 -22.88
N VAL A 399 -10.88 12.77 -21.83
CA VAL A 399 -10.51 12.43 -20.44
C VAL A 399 -10.30 10.94 -20.28
N GLY A 400 -11.25 10.08 -20.72
CA GLY A 400 -11.12 8.64 -20.63
C GLY A 400 -9.87 8.10 -21.34
N ARG A 401 -9.62 8.60 -22.56
CA ARG A 401 -8.42 8.22 -23.34
C ARG A 401 -7.13 8.69 -22.65
N ASN A 402 -7.07 9.94 -22.20
CA ASN A 402 -5.88 10.49 -21.56
C ASN A 402 -5.55 9.76 -20.25
N VAL A 403 -6.57 9.46 -19.45
CA VAL A 403 -6.39 8.67 -18.23
C VAL A 403 -5.90 7.25 -18.56
N ALA A 404 -6.49 6.58 -19.56
CA ALA A 404 -6.09 5.25 -19.98
C ALA A 404 -4.61 5.23 -20.46
N GLU A 405 -4.21 6.19 -21.32
CA GLU A 405 -2.83 6.35 -21.78
C GLU A 405 -1.90 6.65 -20.62
N GLY A 406 -2.25 7.57 -19.73
CA GLY A 406 -1.42 7.91 -18.56
C GLY A 406 -1.21 6.72 -17.64
N VAL A 407 -2.27 5.95 -17.33
CA VAL A 407 -2.18 4.72 -16.53
C VAL A 407 -1.32 3.68 -17.24
N ALA A 408 -1.49 3.49 -18.57
CA ALA A 408 -0.66 2.56 -19.33
C ALA A 408 0.83 2.94 -19.25
N ARG A 409 1.16 4.23 -19.45
CA ARG A 409 2.54 4.72 -19.34
C ARG A 409 3.11 4.55 -17.93
N VAL A 410 2.33 4.82 -16.89
CA VAL A 410 2.72 4.61 -15.47
C VAL A 410 2.98 3.13 -15.18
N LEU A 411 2.15 2.22 -15.69
CA LEU A 411 2.25 0.78 -15.43
C LEU A 411 3.26 0.06 -16.35
N LEU A 412 3.43 0.53 -17.60
CA LEU A 412 4.31 -0.09 -18.62
C LEU A 412 5.76 0.36 -18.51
N ALA A 413 6.07 1.51 -17.92
CA ALA A 413 7.44 1.91 -17.59
C ALA A 413 8.18 0.86 -16.74
N ARG A 414 7.43 0.02 -16.05
CA ARG A 414 7.89 -1.18 -15.35
C ARG A 414 8.48 -2.27 -16.28
N ARG A 415 8.07 -2.30 -17.54
CA ARG A 415 8.41 -3.39 -18.47
C ARG A 415 9.78 -3.22 -19.11
N SER A 416 10.17 -2.00 -19.42
CA SER A 416 11.48 -1.69 -20.03
C SER A 416 12.63 -2.01 -19.08
N ASP A 417 12.44 -1.89 -17.79
CA ASP A 417 13.46 -2.15 -16.78
C ASP A 417 13.69 -3.64 -16.54
N ASN A 418 12.64 -4.47 -16.63
CA ASN A 418 12.75 -5.93 -16.54
C ASN A 418 13.50 -6.54 -17.75
N VAL A 419 13.30 -5.99 -18.96
CA VAL A 419 14.01 -6.43 -20.18
C VAL A 419 15.49 -6.03 -20.13
N ALA A 420 15.81 -4.86 -19.57
CA ALA A 420 17.19 -4.40 -19.43
C ALA A 420 18.01 -5.24 -18.42
N MET A 421 17.34 -6.02 -17.55
CA MET A 421 17.97 -6.92 -16.59
C MET A 421 18.08 -8.37 -17.05
N GLY A 422 17.72 -8.68 -18.29
CA GLY A 422 17.84 -10.05 -18.82
C GLY A 422 16.81 -11.03 -18.25
N ILE A 423 15.74 -10.56 -17.65
CA ILE A 423 14.59 -11.38 -17.30
C ILE A 423 13.76 -11.55 -18.56
N ASP A 424 13.80 -12.74 -19.12
CA ASP A 424 13.10 -13.08 -20.37
C ASP A 424 11.60 -12.92 -20.19
N SER A 425 11.06 -11.76 -20.58
CA SER A 425 9.64 -11.40 -20.47
C SER A 425 8.79 -11.98 -21.61
N SER A 426 9.37 -12.83 -22.47
CA SER A 426 8.69 -13.37 -23.64
C SER A 426 7.77 -14.56 -23.34
N SER A 427 7.80 -15.11 -22.12
CA SER A 427 7.00 -16.29 -21.74
C SER A 427 6.09 -16.10 -20.52
N ASP A 428 6.13 -14.93 -19.85
CA ASP A 428 5.42 -14.71 -18.59
C ASP A 428 4.31 -13.67 -18.82
N GLY A 429 3.05 -14.11 -18.83
CA GLY A 429 1.84 -13.30 -19.04
C GLY A 429 1.54 -12.23 -17.98
N SER A 430 2.56 -11.76 -17.22
CA SER A 430 2.45 -10.83 -16.08
C SER A 430 2.42 -9.33 -16.45
N GLY A 431 1.99 -8.99 -17.68
CA GLY A 431 1.86 -7.60 -18.13
C GLY A 431 0.62 -6.91 -17.57
N ALA A 432 0.76 -5.64 -17.16
CA ALA A 432 -0.41 -4.80 -16.89
C ALA A 432 -1.22 -4.60 -18.19
N VAL A 433 -2.55 -4.70 -18.10
CA VAL A 433 -3.47 -4.48 -19.21
C VAL A 433 -4.39 -3.32 -18.85
N VAL A 434 -4.31 -2.24 -19.61
CA VAL A 434 -5.24 -1.09 -19.50
C VAL A 434 -6.17 -1.16 -20.70
N THR A 435 -7.48 -1.27 -20.49
CA THR A 435 -8.48 -1.34 -21.55
C THR A 435 -9.36 -0.12 -21.54
N LEU A 436 -9.50 0.54 -22.69
CA LEU A 436 -10.42 1.65 -22.91
C LEU A 436 -11.68 1.15 -23.60
N ALA A 437 -12.83 1.39 -22.98
CA ALA A 437 -14.15 1.26 -23.61
C ALA A 437 -14.69 2.64 -23.95
N SER A 438 -14.81 2.94 -25.25
CA SER A 438 -15.28 4.22 -25.77
C SER A 438 -16.06 4.02 -27.08
N VAL A 439 -16.58 5.12 -27.62
CA VAL A 439 -17.24 5.10 -28.93
C VAL A 439 -16.65 6.21 -29.81
N VAL A 440 -16.18 5.84 -30.98
CA VAL A 440 -15.65 6.77 -32.01
C VAL A 440 -16.40 6.64 -33.32
N GLY A 441 -16.32 7.62 -34.18
CA GLY A 441 -16.85 7.55 -35.55
C GLY A 441 -15.98 6.64 -36.43
N ALA A 442 -16.60 6.06 -37.48
CA ALA A 442 -15.86 5.31 -38.51
C ALA A 442 -15.19 6.27 -39.51
N ASP A 443 -14.54 7.31 -39.02
CA ASP A 443 -13.82 8.32 -39.80
C ASP A 443 -12.31 8.25 -39.50
N GLU A 444 -11.52 9.08 -40.21
CA GLU A 444 -10.07 9.07 -40.03
C GLU A 444 -9.62 9.48 -38.63
N ALA A 445 -10.38 10.35 -37.95
CA ALA A 445 -10.11 10.76 -36.58
C ALA A 445 -10.33 9.59 -35.60
N GLY A 446 -11.43 8.81 -35.80
CA GLY A 446 -11.70 7.63 -34.99
C GLY A 446 -10.62 6.56 -35.13
N LYS A 447 -10.23 6.27 -36.38
CA LYS A 447 -9.11 5.30 -36.63
C LYS A 447 -7.81 5.78 -35.99
N GLY A 448 -7.50 7.07 -36.13
CA GLY A 448 -6.30 7.68 -35.54
C GLY A 448 -6.32 7.59 -34.00
N LEU A 449 -7.49 7.79 -33.36
CA LEU A 449 -7.65 7.64 -31.90
C LEU A 449 -7.38 6.20 -31.45
N VAL A 450 -7.95 5.20 -32.14
CA VAL A 450 -7.74 3.78 -31.82
C VAL A 450 -6.26 3.41 -31.97
N ALA A 451 -5.65 3.74 -33.12
CA ALA A 451 -4.23 3.49 -33.35
C ALA A 451 -3.33 4.15 -32.31
N GLY A 452 -3.62 5.42 -31.95
CA GLY A 452 -2.85 6.12 -30.90
C GLY A 452 -3.01 5.52 -29.51
N CYS A 453 -4.15 4.92 -29.19
CA CYS A 453 -4.33 4.15 -27.95
C CYS A 453 -3.42 2.90 -27.94
N GLU A 454 -3.42 2.14 -29.04
CA GLU A 454 -2.61 0.93 -29.18
C GLU A 454 -1.10 1.24 -29.12
N GLU A 455 -0.64 2.31 -29.80
CA GLU A 455 0.75 2.78 -29.73
C GLU A 455 1.15 3.18 -28.30
N ALA A 456 0.21 3.71 -27.51
CA ALA A 456 0.43 4.04 -26.11
C ALA A 456 0.34 2.83 -25.15
N GLY A 457 0.08 1.62 -25.68
CA GLY A 457 -0.06 0.41 -24.89
C GLY A 457 -1.42 0.24 -24.20
N VAL A 458 -2.44 0.95 -24.67
CA VAL A 458 -3.84 0.80 -24.23
C VAL A 458 -4.55 -0.19 -25.14
N ASN A 459 -5.18 -1.21 -24.55
CA ASN A 459 -6.05 -2.12 -25.30
C ASN A 459 -7.34 -1.37 -25.70
N ALA A 460 -7.55 -1.18 -27.00
CA ALA A 460 -8.69 -0.45 -27.56
C ALA A 460 -9.78 -1.40 -28.15
N GLU A 461 -9.71 -2.72 -27.93
CA GLU A 461 -10.69 -3.70 -28.44
C GLU A 461 -12.14 -3.38 -28.04
N ALA A 462 -12.34 -2.75 -26.88
CA ALA A 462 -13.64 -2.27 -26.41
C ALA A 462 -14.00 -0.87 -26.92
N THR A 463 -13.15 -0.24 -27.76
CA THR A 463 -13.45 1.03 -28.41
C THR A 463 -14.12 0.76 -29.76
N VAL A 464 -15.43 1.00 -29.81
CA VAL A 464 -16.26 0.61 -30.96
C VAL A 464 -16.35 1.74 -31.97
N GLU A 465 -15.96 1.46 -33.23
CA GLU A 465 -16.21 2.36 -34.35
C GLU A 465 -17.68 2.26 -34.76
N VAL A 466 -18.39 3.41 -34.74
CA VAL A 466 -19.78 3.48 -35.20
C VAL A 466 -19.82 3.93 -36.66
N GLY A 467 -19.96 2.98 -37.57
CA GLY A 467 -20.16 3.25 -38.97
C GLY A 467 -21.53 3.82 -39.27
N CYS A 468 -21.63 4.63 -40.36
CA CYS A 468 -22.90 4.94 -40.97
C CYS A 468 -23.53 3.64 -41.48
N SER A 469 -24.45 3.02 -40.71
CA SER A 469 -25.21 1.89 -41.26
C SER A 469 -26.07 2.41 -42.43
N SER A 470 -25.75 1.94 -43.65
CA SER A 470 -26.61 2.07 -44.83
C SER A 470 -27.81 1.11 -44.74
N GLY A 471 -28.50 1.11 -43.62
CA GLY A 471 -29.74 0.35 -43.41
C GLY A 471 -30.93 1.29 -43.64
N ALA A 472 -31.67 1.06 -44.72
CA ALA A 472 -32.90 1.73 -45.03
C ALA A 472 -33.94 1.55 -43.91
N GLY A 473 -34.09 2.57 -43.08
CA GLY A 473 -35.11 2.78 -42.10
C GLY A 473 -35.27 4.31 -41.98
N ASP A 474 -36.17 4.84 -42.78
CA ASP A 474 -36.46 6.26 -42.90
C ASP A 474 -37.18 6.74 -41.64
N ASP A 475 -36.43 7.31 -40.69
CA ASP A 475 -36.97 8.28 -39.74
C ASP A 475 -36.05 9.51 -39.76
N GLY A 476 -36.52 10.57 -40.42
CA GLY A 476 -35.95 11.81 -40.86
C GLY A 476 -35.05 12.64 -39.91
N GLY A 477 -34.06 12.04 -39.34
CA GLY A 477 -33.05 12.73 -38.55
C GLY A 477 -31.64 12.20 -38.89
N SER A 478 -30.85 13.05 -39.53
CA SER A 478 -29.45 12.73 -39.95
C SER A 478 -28.53 12.38 -38.77
N ASP A 479 -28.50 11.12 -38.38
CA ASP A 479 -27.70 10.62 -37.25
C ASP A 479 -26.33 10.13 -37.73
N LYS A 480 -25.65 10.93 -38.53
CA LYS A 480 -24.25 10.74 -38.90
C LYS A 480 -23.38 11.43 -37.84
N ALA A 481 -23.27 10.83 -36.66
CA ALA A 481 -22.31 11.33 -35.69
C ALA A 481 -20.88 10.86 -36.08
N GLY A 482 -20.02 11.82 -36.42
CA GLY A 482 -18.58 11.59 -36.55
C GLY A 482 -17.93 11.36 -35.18
N THR A 483 -16.62 11.14 -35.18
CA THR A 483 -15.82 11.07 -33.95
C THR A 483 -16.00 12.33 -33.11
N ALA A 484 -16.06 12.17 -31.79
CA ALA A 484 -16.15 13.32 -30.89
C ALA A 484 -14.99 14.28 -31.13
N SER A 485 -15.31 15.56 -31.22
CA SER A 485 -14.31 16.58 -31.54
C SER A 485 -14.47 17.83 -30.67
N TYR A 486 -13.35 18.44 -30.33
CA TYR A 486 -13.24 19.72 -29.66
C TYR A 486 -12.41 20.64 -30.53
N VAL A 487 -13.02 21.68 -31.02
CA VAL A 487 -12.37 22.67 -31.87
C VAL A 487 -12.25 23.97 -31.11
N ALA A 488 -11.00 24.41 -30.85
CA ALA A 488 -10.69 25.62 -30.10
C ALA A 488 -9.94 26.63 -30.97
N VAL A 489 -10.29 27.90 -30.82
CA VAL A 489 -9.58 29.03 -31.41
C VAL A 489 -9.01 29.87 -30.28
N LEU A 490 -7.68 29.98 -30.23
CA LEU A 490 -6.95 30.80 -29.28
C LEU A 490 -6.65 32.18 -29.83
N GLY A 491 -6.51 33.15 -28.95
CA GLY A 491 -5.97 34.47 -29.27
C GLY A 491 -4.45 34.44 -29.48
N GLY A 492 -3.89 35.54 -29.99
CA GLY A 492 -2.45 35.69 -30.12
C GLY A 492 -1.67 35.71 -28.79
N ASP A 493 -2.36 35.93 -27.69
CA ASP A 493 -1.92 35.82 -26.30
C ASP A 493 -1.97 34.35 -25.76
N GLY A 494 -2.68 33.46 -26.46
CA GLY A 494 -2.87 32.07 -26.07
C GLY A 494 -4.17 31.80 -25.31
N ASP A 495 -4.98 32.81 -25.02
CA ASP A 495 -6.26 32.65 -24.34
C ASP A 495 -7.33 32.08 -25.27
N LEU A 496 -8.27 31.31 -24.72
CA LEU A 496 -9.38 30.75 -25.46
C LEU A 496 -10.38 31.84 -25.88
N VAL A 497 -10.55 32.04 -27.18
CA VAL A 497 -11.52 32.97 -27.75
C VAL A 497 -12.87 32.32 -28.00
N ALA A 498 -12.86 31.13 -28.57
CA ALA A 498 -14.05 30.33 -28.84
C ALA A 498 -13.75 28.86 -28.93
N ALA A 499 -14.71 28.02 -28.55
CA ALA A 499 -14.63 26.58 -28.78
C ALA A 499 -15.99 25.99 -29.15
N VAL A 500 -15.96 24.90 -29.93
CA VAL A 500 -17.12 24.07 -30.28
C VAL A 500 -16.79 22.62 -29.97
N ALA A 501 -17.67 21.96 -29.21
CA ALA A 501 -17.51 20.57 -28.83
C ALA A 501 -18.66 19.74 -29.43
N ASP A 502 -18.33 18.77 -30.28
CA ASP A 502 -19.30 17.77 -30.76
C ASP A 502 -19.03 16.44 -30.03
N MET A 503 -19.85 16.15 -29.02
CA MET A 503 -19.75 14.97 -28.18
C MET A 503 -20.90 13.98 -28.39
N ARG A 504 -21.67 14.10 -29.51
CA ARG A 504 -22.89 13.33 -29.76
C ARG A 504 -22.64 11.84 -29.81
N VAL A 505 -21.51 11.39 -30.36
CA VAL A 505 -21.15 9.98 -30.48
C VAL A 505 -20.99 9.32 -29.11
N LEU A 506 -20.52 10.07 -28.10
CA LEU A 506 -20.30 9.54 -26.73
C LEU A 506 -21.61 9.18 -26.03
N LYS A 507 -22.76 9.76 -26.43
CA LYS A 507 -24.07 9.35 -25.90
C LYS A 507 -24.45 7.91 -26.24
N ARG A 508 -23.71 7.27 -27.14
CA ARG A 508 -23.91 5.83 -27.46
C ARG A 508 -23.25 4.88 -26.46
N MET A 509 -22.54 5.38 -25.44
CA MET A 509 -22.07 4.59 -24.31
C MET A 509 -23.20 4.25 -23.33
N THR A 510 -24.30 3.71 -23.84
CA THR A 510 -25.52 3.34 -23.13
C THR A 510 -25.29 2.13 -22.21
N ALA A 511 -26.31 1.76 -21.43
CA ALA A 511 -26.27 0.53 -20.61
C ALA A 511 -26.00 -0.72 -21.45
N ASP A 512 -26.59 -0.83 -22.66
CA ASP A 512 -26.33 -1.94 -23.58
C ASP A 512 -24.89 -1.97 -24.10
N PHE A 513 -24.29 -0.80 -24.35
CA PHE A 513 -22.88 -0.73 -24.70
C PHE A 513 -22.00 -1.26 -23.53
N VAL A 514 -22.25 -0.82 -22.33
CA VAL A 514 -21.52 -1.24 -21.14
C VAL A 514 -21.68 -2.75 -20.90
N GLU A 515 -22.90 -3.28 -21.09
CA GLU A 515 -23.15 -4.71 -20.92
C GLU A 515 -22.40 -5.56 -21.93
N ARG A 516 -22.33 -5.16 -23.18
CA ARG A 516 -21.53 -5.86 -24.22
C ARG A 516 -20.03 -5.92 -23.87
N HIS A 517 -19.52 -4.95 -23.10
CA HIS A 517 -18.12 -4.86 -22.70
C HIS A 517 -17.92 -5.21 -21.22
N ALA A 518 -18.88 -5.85 -20.56
CA ALA A 518 -18.84 -6.18 -19.14
C ALA A 518 -17.61 -7.02 -18.75
N SER A 519 -17.08 -7.82 -19.66
CA SER A 519 -15.90 -8.66 -19.44
C SER A 519 -14.62 -7.88 -19.11
N ILE A 520 -14.51 -6.61 -19.48
CA ILE A 520 -13.32 -5.82 -19.11
C ILE A 520 -13.27 -5.47 -17.62
N VAL A 521 -14.41 -5.58 -16.92
CA VAL A 521 -14.49 -5.39 -15.47
C VAL A 521 -14.09 -6.66 -14.72
N ASP A 522 -14.14 -7.83 -15.41
CA ASP A 522 -13.80 -9.11 -14.79
C ASP A 522 -12.31 -9.18 -14.41
N GLY A 523 -12.03 -9.27 -13.12
CA GLY A 523 -10.67 -9.30 -12.60
C GLY A 523 -9.92 -7.96 -12.70
N ALA A 524 -10.62 -6.86 -12.97
CA ALA A 524 -10.03 -5.52 -12.91
C ALA A 524 -9.67 -5.17 -11.46
N SER A 525 -8.50 -4.56 -11.26
CA SER A 525 -8.07 -4.02 -9.95
C SER A 525 -8.82 -2.74 -9.61
N VAL A 526 -9.18 -1.97 -10.64
CA VAL A 526 -9.91 -0.71 -10.53
C VAL A 526 -10.61 -0.40 -11.87
N VAL A 527 -11.79 0.19 -11.78
CA VAL A 527 -12.54 0.71 -12.93
C VAL A 527 -12.61 2.23 -12.84
N ILE A 528 -12.43 2.90 -13.97
CA ILE A 528 -12.59 4.35 -14.08
C ILE A 528 -13.77 4.63 -14.99
N ALA A 529 -14.61 5.58 -14.60
CA ALA A 529 -15.66 6.12 -15.44
C ALA A 529 -15.58 7.65 -15.46
N ASP A 530 -15.58 8.27 -16.65
CA ASP A 530 -15.61 9.72 -16.75
C ASP A 530 -17.04 10.27 -16.95
N GLY A 531 -17.20 11.57 -16.79
CA GLY A 531 -18.48 12.26 -16.93
C GLY A 531 -19.04 12.29 -18.36
N ASN A 532 -18.39 11.68 -19.35
CA ASN A 532 -18.91 11.60 -20.73
C ASN A 532 -19.93 10.46 -20.91
N LEU A 533 -20.02 9.53 -19.96
CA LEU A 533 -21.05 8.49 -20.01
C LEU A 533 -22.44 9.11 -19.80
N PRO A 534 -23.47 8.69 -20.56
CA PRO A 534 -24.85 9.00 -20.20
C PRO A 534 -25.24 8.35 -18.85
N PRO A 535 -26.24 8.88 -18.14
CA PRO A 535 -26.61 8.38 -16.81
C PRO A 535 -26.87 6.87 -16.75
N GLU A 536 -27.56 6.31 -17.73
CA GLU A 536 -27.83 4.87 -17.80
C GLU A 536 -26.57 4.03 -18.02
N GLY A 537 -25.59 4.52 -18.80
CA GLY A 537 -24.29 3.90 -18.99
C GLY A 537 -23.50 3.89 -17.69
N PHE A 538 -23.47 5.04 -17.00
CA PHE A 538 -22.79 5.16 -15.71
C PHE A 538 -23.44 4.25 -14.63
N ALA A 539 -24.77 4.22 -14.56
CA ALA A 539 -25.47 3.32 -13.65
C ALA A 539 -25.09 1.86 -13.87
N ARG A 540 -24.97 1.42 -15.14
CA ARG A 540 -24.59 0.03 -15.45
C ARG A 540 -23.12 -0.26 -15.11
N VAL A 541 -22.19 0.67 -15.35
CA VAL A 541 -20.79 0.52 -14.90
C VAL A 541 -20.73 0.39 -13.38
N SER A 542 -21.43 1.26 -12.64
CA SER A 542 -21.52 1.21 -11.18
C SER A 542 -22.08 -0.13 -10.70
N GLY A 543 -23.15 -0.62 -11.35
CA GLY A 543 -23.73 -1.94 -11.05
C GLY A 543 -22.75 -3.10 -11.26
N LEU A 544 -22.04 -3.12 -12.39
CA LEU A 544 -21.01 -4.13 -12.69
C LEU A 544 -19.88 -4.11 -11.66
N CYS A 545 -19.43 -2.93 -11.26
CA CYS A 545 -18.40 -2.78 -10.23
C CYS A 545 -18.85 -3.36 -8.87
N ALA A 546 -20.10 -3.11 -8.49
CA ALA A 546 -20.68 -3.63 -7.27
C ALA A 546 -20.85 -5.18 -7.35
N GLU A 547 -21.38 -5.71 -8.45
CA GLU A 547 -21.56 -7.14 -8.69
C GLU A 547 -20.23 -7.92 -8.60
N ARG A 548 -19.14 -7.32 -9.07
CA ARG A 548 -17.80 -7.93 -9.15
C ARG A 548 -16.86 -7.54 -8.02
N ASN A 549 -17.32 -6.70 -7.09
CA ASN A 549 -16.53 -6.15 -5.98
C ASN A 549 -15.25 -5.44 -6.46
N VAL A 550 -15.35 -4.62 -7.52
CA VAL A 550 -14.26 -3.82 -8.07
C VAL A 550 -14.47 -2.35 -7.72
N PRO A 551 -13.45 -1.62 -7.20
CA PRO A 551 -13.58 -0.21 -6.89
C PRO A 551 -13.79 0.64 -8.14
N LEU A 552 -14.75 1.59 -8.07
CA LEU A 552 -15.06 2.54 -9.13
C LEU A 552 -14.49 3.92 -8.80
N VAL A 553 -13.69 4.46 -9.72
CA VAL A 553 -13.19 5.84 -9.69
C VAL A 553 -14.03 6.67 -10.67
N PHE A 554 -14.56 7.79 -10.20
CA PHE A 554 -15.30 8.73 -11.02
C PHE A 554 -14.49 10.01 -11.29
N GLU A 555 -14.27 10.29 -12.57
CA GLU A 555 -13.64 11.52 -13.05
C GLU A 555 -14.72 12.46 -13.63
N PRO A 556 -14.95 13.63 -13.02
CA PRO A 556 -16.08 14.51 -13.35
C PRO A 556 -16.07 15.12 -14.74
N THR A 557 -14.91 15.26 -15.40
CA THR A 557 -14.72 15.81 -16.78
C THR A 557 -15.03 17.29 -16.91
N SER A 558 -16.12 17.77 -16.34
CA SER A 558 -16.52 19.19 -16.37
C SER A 558 -17.68 19.46 -15.42
N VAL A 559 -17.86 20.75 -15.09
CA VAL A 559 -18.98 21.21 -14.25
C VAL A 559 -20.35 20.75 -14.77
N ALA A 560 -20.53 20.71 -16.09
CA ALA A 560 -21.80 20.28 -16.71
C ALA A 560 -22.07 18.77 -16.58
N LYS A 561 -21.01 17.96 -16.42
CA LYS A 561 -21.06 16.49 -16.42
C LYS A 561 -20.86 15.86 -15.05
N CYS A 562 -20.32 16.60 -14.09
CA CYS A 562 -20.01 16.12 -12.75
C CYS A 562 -21.23 15.62 -11.96
N SER A 563 -22.45 15.97 -12.40
CA SER A 563 -23.70 15.51 -11.77
C SER A 563 -24.21 14.17 -12.29
N VAL A 564 -23.56 13.53 -13.28
CA VAL A 564 -23.97 12.25 -13.86
C VAL A 564 -24.23 11.17 -12.82
N PRO A 565 -23.37 10.92 -11.81
CA PRO A 565 -23.62 9.89 -10.80
C PRO A 565 -24.90 10.13 -9.99
N PHE A 566 -25.27 11.38 -9.75
CA PHE A 566 -26.46 11.76 -9.00
C PHE A 566 -27.73 11.57 -9.83
N SER A 567 -27.69 11.94 -11.12
CA SER A 567 -28.80 11.70 -12.04
C SER A 567 -28.98 10.24 -12.41
N ALA A 568 -27.92 9.44 -12.31
CA ALA A 568 -27.93 7.99 -12.49
C ALA A 568 -28.36 7.22 -11.24
N GLU A 569 -28.59 7.89 -10.10
CA GLU A 569 -28.82 7.27 -8.77
C GLU A 569 -27.74 6.27 -8.37
N ALA A 570 -26.51 6.46 -8.86
CA ALA A 570 -25.41 5.49 -8.73
C ALA A 570 -24.20 6.06 -7.96
N VAL A 571 -24.34 7.21 -7.31
CA VAL A 571 -23.26 7.89 -6.56
C VAL A 571 -22.71 7.03 -5.43
N GLY A 572 -23.53 6.18 -4.81
CA GLY A 572 -23.13 5.24 -3.76
C GLY A 572 -22.17 4.15 -4.22
N GLY A 573 -22.03 3.90 -5.54
CA GLY A 573 -21.06 2.96 -6.10
C GLY A 573 -19.62 3.50 -6.20
N ILE A 574 -19.41 4.82 -6.07
CA ILE A 574 -18.13 5.47 -6.26
C ILE A 574 -17.23 5.25 -5.03
N ALA A 575 -16.05 4.71 -5.24
CA ALA A 575 -15.03 4.54 -4.21
C ALA A 575 -14.11 5.78 -4.09
N LEU A 576 -13.83 6.46 -5.22
CA LEU A 576 -13.02 7.66 -5.28
C LEU A 576 -13.53 8.60 -6.38
N SER A 577 -13.53 9.91 -6.13
CA SER A 577 -13.81 10.94 -7.16
C SER A 577 -12.74 12.03 -7.16
N THR A 578 -12.50 12.65 -8.33
CA THR A 578 -11.37 13.56 -8.59
C THR A 578 -11.81 14.94 -9.12
N PRO A 579 -12.75 15.65 -8.47
CA PRO A 579 -13.21 16.95 -8.94
C PRO A 579 -12.15 18.06 -8.77
N ASN A 580 -12.23 19.08 -9.64
CA ASN A 580 -11.71 20.40 -9.31
C ASN A 580 -12.68 21.18 -8.40
N LEU A 581 -12.32 22.43 -8.02
CA LEU A 581 -13.15 23.24 -7.10
C LEU A 581 -14.55 23.53 -7.65
N ASP A 582 -14.66 23.86 -8.92
CA ASP A 582 -15.94 24.22 -9.56
C ASP A 582 -16.81 22.98 -9.73
N GLU A 583 -16.22 21.86 -10.08
CA GLU A 583 -16.88 20.56 -10.15
C GLU A 583 -17.34 20.09 -8.78
N LEU A 584 -16.50 20.23 -7.73
CA LEU A 584 -16.88 19.92 -6.36
C LEU A 584 -18.09 20.75 -5.90
N ALA A 585 -18.11 22.05 -6.22
CA ALA A 585 -19.24 22.92 -5.91
C ALA A 585 -20.54 22.45 -6.59
N ALA A 586 -20.44 22.09 -7.86
CA ALA A 586 -21.57 21.56 -8.63
C ALA A 586 -22.03 20.19 -8.13
N MET A 587 -21.10 19.28 -7.82
CA MET A 587 -21.38 17.96 -7.21
C MET A 587 -22.04 18.12 -5.84
N SER A 588 -21.56 19.03 -5.01
CA SER A 588 -22.17 19.34 -3.72
C SER A 588 -23.62 19.82 -3.85
N SER A 589 -23.86 20.70 -4.82
CA SER A 589 -25.23 21.19 -5.14
C SER A 589 -26.13 20.04 -5.62
N ALA A 590 -25.62 19.15 -6.47
CA ALA A 590 -26.34 17.96 -6.92
C ALA A 590 -26.62 16.99 -5.77
N ALA A 591 -25.65 16.74 -4.89
CA ALA A 591 -25.79 15.89 -3.69
C ALA A 591 -26.90 16.41 -2.75
N LEU A 592 -26.91 17.71 -2.49
CA LEU A 592 -27.93 18.36 -1.67
C LEU A 592 -29.31 18.32 -2.34
N GLY A 593 -29.39 18.48 -3.65
CA GLY A 593 -30.61 18.35 -4.43
C GLY A 593 -31.17 16.93 -4.44
N TRP A 594 -30.32 15.94 -4.61
CA TRP A 594 -30.66 14.51 -4.61
C TRP A 594 -31.23 14.07 -3.24
N ARG A 595 -30.59 14.49 -2.13
CA ARG A 595 -31.11 14.24 -0.77
C ARG A 595 -32.47 14.88 -0.50
N LYS A 596 -32.73 16.06 -1.09
CA LYS A 596 -33.99 16.79 -0.92
C LYS A 596 -35.12 16.26 -1.77
N ALA A 597 -34.84 15.62 -2.91
CA ALA A 597 -35.86 14.97 -3.72
C ALA A 597 -36.53 13.80 -2.95
N GLY A 598 -35.79 13.13 -2.04
CA GLY A 598 -36.34 12.18 -1.07
C GLY A 598 -37.09 12.83 0.12
N SER A 599 -36.97 14.14 0.34
CA SER A 599 -37.54 14.85 1.52
C SER A 599 -38.35 16.13 1.22
N GLY A 600 -38.62 16.46 -0.05
CA GLY A 600 -39.51 17.55 -0.44
C GLY A 600 -39.00 18.99 -0.29
N GLY A 601 -37.70 19.23 -0.24
CA GLY A 601 -37.11 20.56 -0.01
C GLY A 601 -36.46 21.24 -1.22
N ARG A 602 -36.52 22.58 -1.27
CA ARG A 602 -36.15 23.48 -2.36
C ARG A 602 -34.59 23.68 -2.43
N ALA A 603 -34.03 23.59 -3.64
CA ALA A 603 -32.59 23.73 -3.88
C ALA A 603 -32.10 25.19 -3.70
N VAL A 604 -30.96 25.36 -3.03
CA VAL A 604 -30.28 26.66 -2.90
C VAL A 604 -29.17 26.73 -3.96
N ARG A 605 -29.21 27.83 -4.77
CA ARG A 605 -28.16 28.17 -5.74
C ARG A 605 -27.06 28.96 -5.01
N GLU A 606 -25.98 28.29 -4.61
CA GLU A 606 -24.78 28.95 -4.13
C GLU A 606 -23.55 28.26 -4.73
N GLY A 607 -23.28 28.50 -6.01
CA GLY A 607 -22.22 27.80 -6.74
C GLY A 607 -20.96 28.62 -7.05
N HIS A 608 -20.84 29.89 -6.65
CA HIS A 608 -19.75 30.77 -7.14
C HIS A 608 -18.71 31.18 -6.12
N SER A 609 -18.70 30.62 -4.92
CA SER A 609 -17.91 31.17 -3.79
C SER A 609 -16.80 30.27 -3.22
N LEU A 610 -16.69 28.97 -3.64
CA LEU A 610 -15.71 28.08 -3.01
C LEU A 610 -14.27 28.45 -3.35
N ALA A 611 -13.98 28.77 -4.60
CA ALA A 611 -12.61 29.09 -5.04
C ALA A 611 -12.11 30.39 -4.40
N THR A 612 -12.95 31.44 -4.40
CA THR A 612 -12.61 32.75 -3.81
C THR A 612 -12.50 32.72 -2.28
N ALA A 613 -13.25 31.83 -1.63
CA ALA A 613 -13.24 31.76 -0.18
C ALA A 613 -12.11 30.87 0.38
N ALA A 614 -11.66 29.89 -0.38
CA ALA A 614 -10.65 28.93 0.06
C ALA A 614 -9.22 29.30 -0.34
N LEU A 615 -9.04 30.00 -1.47
CA LEU A 615 -7.74 30.32 -2.06
C LEU A 615 -7.47 31.83 -2.06
N ALA A 616 -6.26 32.23 -1.70
CA ALA A 616 -5.72 33.56 -1.92
C ALA A 616 -4.29 33.42 -2.48
N ASP A 617 -4.00 34.20 -3.55
CA ASP A 617 -2.70 34.18 -4.25
C ASP A 617 -2.21 32.75 -4.62
N GLY A 618 -3.13 31.89 -5.05
CA GLY A 618 -2.83 30.50 -5.43
C GLY A 618 -2.41 29.60 -4.26
N LYS A 619 -2.74 29.98 -3.00
CA LYS A 619 -2.48 29.18 -1.80
C LYS A 619 -3.77 28.87 -1.07
N LEU A 620 -3.88 27.68 -0.48
CA LEU A 620 -4.98 27.33 0.40
C LEU A 620 -4.84 28.12 1.70
N VAL A 621 -5.76 29.06 1.92
CA VAL A 621 -5.77 29.95 3.10
C VAL A 621 -6.79 29.48 4.12
N ASP A 622 -7.96 29.02 3.67
CA ASP A 622 -9.03 28.51 4.52
C ASP A 622 -9.66 27.25 3.91
N ALA A 623 -9.55 26.13 4.61
CA ALA A 623 -10.14 24.87 4.18
C ALA A 623 -11.63 24.70 4.56
N ARG A 624 -12.17 25.56 5.43
CA ARG A 624 -13.56 25.46 5.92
C ARG A 624 -14.63 25.58 4.82
N PRO A 625 -14.49 26.46 3.80
CA PRO A 625 -15.44 26.50 2.69
C PRO A 625 -15.52 25.18 1.92
N LEU A 626 -14.42 24.43 1.84
CA LEU A 626 -14.37 23.11 1.20
C LEU A 626 -15.09 22.04 2.05
N GLY A 627 -15.10 22.19 3.37
CA GLY A 627 -15.59 21.17 4.29
C GLY A 627 -17.04 20.81 4.07
N SER A 628 -17.91 21.79 3.90
CA SER A 628 -19.34 21.55 3.64
C SER A 628 -19.59 20.84 2.31
N ALA A 629 -18.85 21.23 1.26
CA ALA A 629 -18.96 20.62 -0.05
C ALA A 629 -18.43 19.18 -0.07
N LEU A 630 -17.25 18.94 0.51
CA LEU A 630 -16.65 17.62 0.69
C LEU A 630 -17.56 16.70 1.49
N LYS A 631 -18.10 17.22 2.60
CA LYS A 631 -19.04 16.48 3.44
C LYS A 631 -20.27 16.05 2.65
N ALA A 632 -20.90 16.96 1.90
CA ALA A 632 -22.09 16.64 1.11
C ALA A 632 -21.83 15.54 0.06
N VAL A 633 -20.70 15.61 -0.64
CA VAL A 633 -20.33 14.62 -1.66
C VAL A 633 -19.98 13.28 -1.01
N LEU A 634 -19.17 13.26 0.06
CA LEU A 634 -18.84 12.03 0.79
C LEU A 634 -20.07 11.38 1.39
N GLU A 635 -20.98 12.16 1.98
CA GLU A 635 -22.27 11.66 2.47
C GLU A 635 -23.12 11.02 1.36
N ALA A 636 -23.15 11.63 0.16
CA ALA A 636 -23.86 11.03 -0.97
C ALA A 636 -23.20 9.73 -1.44
N MET A 637 -21.85 9.67 -1.47
CA MET A 637 -21.09 8.45 -1.79
C MET A 637 -21.28 7.35 -0.74
N LEU A 638 -21.61 7.70 0.50
CA LEU A 638 -21.91 6.77 1.59
C LEU A 638 -23.39 6.37 1.66
N GLY A 639 -24.25 6.92 0.80
CA GLY A 639 -25.69 6.75 0.80
C GLY A 639 -26.21 5.32 0.84
N GLU A 640 -27.52 5.09 0.67
CA GLU A 640 -28.20 3.76 0.78
C GLU A 640 -27.52 2.70 -0.10
N VAL A 641 -26.59 1.95 0.47
CA VAL A 641 -25.94 0.85 -0.24
C VAL A 641 -26.56 -0.46 0.23
N ALA A 642 -27.51 -0.95 -0.55
CA ALA A 642 -27.97 -2.34 -0.47
C ALA A 642 -26.88 -3.34 -0.96
N THR A 643 -25.78 -2.86 -1.50
CA THR A 643 -24.66 -3.63 -2.06
C THR A 643 -23.43 -3.57 -1.13
N PRO A 644 -22.55 -4.60 -1.11
CA PRO A 644 -21.29 -4.56 -0.38
C PRO A 644 -20.49 -3.34 -0.83
N MET A 645 -20.10 -2.49 0.13
CA MET A 645 -19.31 -1.29 -0.15
C MET A 645 -17.92 -1.69 -0.61
N THR A 646 -17.60 -1.50 -1.88
CA THR A 646 -16.23 -1.60 -2.36
C THR A 646 -15.48 -0.36 -1.91
N LEU A 647 -14.54 -0.53 -1.00
CA LEU A 647 -13.74 0.54 -0.42
C LEU A 647 -12.32 0.48 -0.99
N LEU A 648 -11.75 1.63 -1.28
CA LEU A 648 -10.33 1.77 -1.54
C LEU A 648 -9.61 2.05 -0.22
N ASP A 649 -8.59 1.25 0.11
CA ASP A 649 -7.83 1.42 1.36
C ASP A 649 -8.74 1.53 2.60
N GLY A 650 -9.87 0.82 2.61
CA GLY A 650 -10.86 0.83 3.69
C GLY A 650 -11.65 2.14 3.84
N ALA A 651 -11.68 3.01 2.81
CA ALA A 651 -12.37 4.30 2.86
C ALA A 651 -13.03 4.68 1.52
N ARG A 652 -13.86 5.72 1.55
CA ARG A 652 -14.29 6.51 0.37
C ARG A 652 -13.43 7.76 0.29
N HIS A 653 -13.07 8.18 -0.91
CA HIS A 653 -12.15 9.30 -1.12
C HIS A 653 -12.70 10.33 -2.11
N VAL A 654 -12.35 11.59 -1.85
CA VAL A 654 -12.49 12.69 -2.81
C VAL A 654 -11.13 13.40 -2.87
N VAL A 655 -10.54 13.48 -4.07
CA VAL A 655 -9.28 14.18 -4.33
C VAL A 655 -9.61 15.45 -5.10
N VAL A 656 -9.56 16.59 -4.43
CA VAL A 656 -9.90 17.89 -5.03
C VAL A 656 -8.66 18.57 -5.56
N THR A 657 -8.65 18.91 -6.84
CA THR A 657 -7.56 19.69 -7.44
C THR A 657 -7.77 21.18 -7.20
N LEU A 658 -6.71 21.84 -6.71
CA LEU A 658 -6.69 23.26 -6.36
C LEU A 658 -5.77 24.09 -7.29
N GLY A 659 -5.47 23.59 -8.48
CA GLY A 659 -4.54 24.22 -9.41
C GLY A 659 -3.16 24.40 -8.80
N SER A 660 -2.65 25.64 -8.78
CA SER A 660 -1.33 25.98 -8.20
C SER A 660 -1.24 25.80 -6.69
N ALA A 661 -2.36 25.58 -5.99
CA ALA A 661 -2.37 25.27 -4.56
C ALA A 661 -2.20 23.77 -4.27
N GLY A 662 -2.20 22.89 -5.29
CA GLY A 662 -2.04 21.45 -5.11
C GLY A 662 -3.35 20.69 -5.06
N VAL A 663 -3.47 19.73 -4.11
CA VAL A 663 -4.68 18.91 -3.97
C VAL A 663 -5.07 18.72 -2.50
N VAL A 664 -6.36 18.47 -2.26
CA VAL A 664 -6.88 18.00 -0.97
C VAL A 664 -7.41 16.59 -1.12
N LEU A 665 -6.88 15.64 -0.37
CA LEU A 665 -7.41 14.30 -0.20
C LEU A 665 -8.35 14.27 1.01
N ALA A 666 -9.64 14.12 0.79
CA ALA A 666 -10.63 13.90 1.83
C ALA A 666 -11.07 12.44 1.85
N SER A 667 -11.21 11.86 3.05
CA SER A 667 -11.52 10.45 3.24
C SER A 667 -12.60 10.26 4.29
N ALA A 668 -13.50 9.30 4.06
CA ALA A 668 -14.49 8.85 5.03
C ALA A 668 -14.28 7.36 5.33
N ARG A 669 -13.85 7.04 6.56
CA ARG A 669 -13.57 5.67 7.03
C ARG A 669 -14.66 5.19 7.99
N PRO A 670 -15.11 3.94 7.90
CA PRO A 670 -15.99 3.37 8.92
C PRO A 670 -15.37 3.48 10.32
N CYS A 671 -16.15 3.90 11.30
CA CYS A 671 -15.74 3.97 12.70
C CYS A 671 -16.86 3.50 13.63
N GLN A 672 -16.53 3.29 14.91
CA GLN A 672 -17.54 3.03 15.92
C GLN A 672 -18.28 4.31 16.30
N PRO A 673 -19.56 4.23 16.74
CA PRO A 673 -20.27 5.38 17.27
C PRO A 673 -19.47 5.99 18.43
N PRO A 674 -19.39 7.32 18.53
CA PRO A 674 -18.76 7.95 19.67
C PRO A 674 -19.48 7.52 20.95
N ASN A 675 -18.73 7.03 21.93
CA ASN A 675 -19.28 6.55 23.21
C ASN A 675 -20.16 7.61 23.86
N GLY A 676 -21.44 7.28 23.99
CA GLY A 676 -22.57 7.89 24.64
C GLY A 676 -22.35 9.24 25.37
N GLY A 677 -22.51 10.30 24.64
CA GLY A 677 -22.64 11.65 25.17
C GLY A 677 -22.81 12.62 24.02
N LEU A 678 -23.92 13.36 24.01
CA LEU A 678 -24.05 14.58 23.22
C LEU A 678 -22.70 15.29 23.20
N LEU A 679 -22.18 15.59 22.02
CA LEU A 679 -20.98 16.38 21.80
C LEU A 679 -21.11 17.71 22.56
N ASN A 680 -20.78 17.71 23.86
CA ASN A 680 -20.55 18.94 24.61
C ASN A 680 -19.18 19.48 24.17
N GLY A 681 -19.21 20.62 23.48
CA GLY A 681 -18.07 21.26 22.83
C GLY A 681 -16.98 21.73 23.80
N SER A 682 -16.20 20.83 24.36
CA SER A 682 -15.00 21.18 25.12
C SER A 682 -13.77 20.29 24.80
N ASP A 683 -13.89 19.25 23.97
CA ASP A 683 -12.73 18.47 23.57
C ASP A 683 -12.24 18.92 22.19
N ASN A 684 -11.04 19.49 22.18
CA ASN A 684 -10.29 20.03 21.05
C ASN A 684 -9.80 18.96 20.06
N ASP A 685 -10.44 17.78 20.00
CA ASP A 685 -10.10 16.71 19.06
C ASP A 685 -11.06 16.80 17.86
N SER A 686 -10.64 17.60 16.86
CA SER A 686 -11.40 18.03 15.67
C SER A 686 -11.55 16.93 14.60
N ARG A 687 -11.71 15.66 14.98
CA ARG A 687 -12.08 14.59 14.05
C ARG A 687 -13.59 14.61 13.87
N GLY A 688 -14.03 15.14 12.72
CA GLY A 688 -15.46 15.08 12.35
C GLY A 688 -15.92 13.64 12.23
N ALA A 689 -16.93 13.23 13.02
CA ALA A 689 -17.61 11.96 12.83
C ALA A 689 -18.96 12.22 12.13
N LEU A 690 -19.26 11.42 11.10
CA LEU A 690 -20.54 11.42 10.41
C LEU A 690 -21.33 10.16 10.79
N GLU A 691 -22.57 10.33 11.25
CA GLU A 691 -23.54 9.26 11.21
C GLU A 691 -24.02 9.06 9.77
N SER A 692 -24.15 7.79 9.33
CA SER A 692 -24.71 7.52 8.02
C SER A 692 -26.06 8.24 7.89
N PRO A 693 -26.30 8.98 6.79
CA PRO A 693 -27.50 9.84 6.63
C PRO A 693 -28.85 9.12 6.73
N LEU A 694 -28.86 7.80 6.79
CA LEU A 694 -30.03 6.94 6.65
C LEU A 694 -30.38 6.14 7.90
N GLY A 695 -29.84 6.54 9.07
CA GLY A 695 -30.20 5.87 10.33
C GLY A 695 -29.78 4.40 10.41
N SER A 696 -28.80 3.98 9.57
CA SER A 696 -28.29 2.60 9.56
C SER A 696 -27.42 2.25 10.77
N GLY A 697 -27.19 3.20 11.69
CA GLY A 697 -26.30 3.03 12.84
C GLY A 697 -24.82 2.92 12.47
N ARG A 698 -24.43 3.20 11.22
CA ARG A 698 -23.03 3.19 10.77
C ARG A 698 -22.43 4.58 10.92
N TRP A 699 -21.23 4.65 11.48
CA TRP A 699 -20.48 5.89 11.68
C TRP A 699 -19.25 5.93 10.81
N PHE A 700 -18.83 7.13 10.38
CA PHE A 700 -17.66 7.37 9.56
C PHE A 700 -16.82 8.51 10.12
N ALA A 701 -15.53 8.26 10.30
CA ALA A 701 -14.56 9.29 10.61
C ALA A 701 -14.15 10.01 9.32
N LEU A 702 -14.22 11.35 9.34
CA LEU A 702 -13.76 12.20 8.24
C LEU A 702 -12.35 12.68 8.51
N SER A 703 -11.50 12.65 7.48
CA SER A 703 -10.18 13.26 7.48
C SER A 703 -9.94 14.00 6.18
N ALA A 704 -9.14 15.07 6.23
CA ALA A 704 -8.70 15.77 5.04
C ALA A 704 -7.23 16.18 5.18
N GLU A 705 -6.49 16.02 4.08
CA GLU A 705 -5.05 16.30 3.99
C GLU A 705 -4.79 17.17 2.77
N HIS A 706 -4.05 18.24 2.95
CA HIS A 706 -3.63 19.12 1.87
C HIS A 706 -2.20 18.78 1.45
N TYR A 707 -2.03 18.52 0.17
CA TYR A 707 -0.75 18.31 -0.50
C TYR A 707 -0.46 19.54 -1.37
N PRO A 708 0.53 20.37 -1.01
CA PRO A 708 0.90 21.54 -1.83
C PRO A 708 1.32 21.15 -3.23
N ALA A 709 1.15 22.04 -4.21
CA ALA A 709 1.65 21.78 -5.57
C ALA A 709 3.18 21.61 -5.57
N LEU A 710 3.67 20.70 -6.42
CA LEU A 710 5.10 20.51 -6.59
C LEU A 710 5.70 21.67 -7.38
N PRO A 711 6.91 22.17 -7.02
CA PRO A 711 7.57 23.22 -7.78
C PRO A 711 7.81 22.81 -9.23
N LEU A 712 7.55 23.70 -10.18
CA LEU A 712 7.79 23.50 -11.61
C LEU A 712 9.24 23.76 -12.00
N GLU A 713 10.06 24.28 -11.10
CA GLU A 713 11.49 24.58 -11.35
C GLU A 713 12.28 23.26 -11.47
N ARG A 714 13.14 23.18 -12.51
CA ARG A 714 14.13 22.10 -12.60
C ARG A 714 15.38 22.50 -11.83
N PRO A 715 16.03 21.60 -11.08
CA PRO A 715 17.29 21.89 -10.40
C PRO A 715 18.32 22.40 -11.41
N GLY A 716 18.82 23.64 -11.25
CA GLY A 716 19.86 24.26 -12.09
C GLY A 716 19.36 25.15 -13.22
N GLN A 717 18.06 25.39 -13.39
CA GLN A 717 17.52 26.37 -14.32
C GLN A 717 17.15 27.68 -13.60
N ALA A 718 17.35 28.82 -14.29
CA ALA A 718 16.98 30.14 -13.76
C ALA A 718 15.47 30.24 -13.52
N ARG A 719 15.05 30.96 -12.47
CA ARG A 719 13.65 31.24 -12.16
C ARG A 719 12.96 31.81 -13.39
N GLY A 720 11.93 31.10 -13.90
CA GLY A 720 11.14 31.55 -15.03
C GLY A 720 10.91 30.50 -16.13
N ALA A 721 11.14 29.18 -15.88
CA ALA A 721 10.72 28.15 -16.82
C ALA A 721 9.19 28.23 -16.95
N MET A 722 8.71 28.62 -18.13
CA MET A 722 7.29 28.75 -18.43
C MET A 722 6.61 27.37 -18.31
N VAL A 723 5.46 27.33 -17.69
CA VAL A 723 4.48 26.24 -17.83
C VAL A 723 4.21 26.10 -19.33
N ALA A 724 4.50 24.93 -19.89
CA ALA A 724 4.32 24.73 -21.32
C ALA A 724 2.84 24.63 -21.69
N ASP A 725 2.09 23.82 -20.93
CA ASP A 725 0.64 23.66 -21.05
C ASP A 725 0.10 23.01 -19.76
N CYS A 726 -1.05 23.46 -19.28
CA CYS A 726 -1.76 22.83 -18.15
C CYS A 726 -2.82 21.82 -18.62
N THR A 727 -3.02 21.70 -19.94
CA THR A 727 -3.98 20.75 -20.52
C THR A 727 -3.54 19.33 -20.22
N GLY A 728 -4.41 18.54 -19.61
CA GLY A 728 -4.11 17.14 -19.24
C GLY A 728 -3.38 16.94 -17.92
N ALA A 729 -2.98 18.01 -17.20
CA ALA A 729 -2.37 17.85 -15.87
C ALA A 729 -3.33 17.18 -14.88
N GLY A 730 -4.63 17.46 -14.96
CA GLY A 730 -5.68 16.76 -14.21
C GLY A 730 -5.76 15.28 -14.58
N ASP A 731 -5.78 14.96 -15.87
CA ASP A 731 -5.83 13.58 -16.37
C ASP A 731 -4.60 12.78 -15.93
N CYS A 732 -3.42 13.40 -15.96
CA CYS A 732 -2.17 12.79 -15.49
C CYS A 732 -2.15 12.62 -13.96
N LEU A 733 -2.77 13.53 -13.19
CA LEU A 733 -2.95 13.33 -11.75
C LEU A 733 -3.80 12.09 -11.49
N VAL A 734 -4.94 11.97 -12.18
CA VAL A 734 -5.83 10.80 -12.08
C VAL A 734 -5.09 9.53 -12.52
N ALA A 735 -4.33 9.59 -13.60
CA ALA A 735 -3.55 8.45 -14.10
C ALA A 735 -2.51 7.96 -13.08
N GLY A 736 -1.77 8.85 -12.44
CA GLY A 736 -0.81 8.50 -11.38
C GLY A 736 -1.51 7.97 -10.14
N LEU A 737 -2.58 8.61 -9.71
CA LEU A 737 -3.40 8.18 -8.58
C LEU A 737 -3.95 6.76 -8.80
N VAL A 738 -4.57 6.50 -9.94
CA VAL A 738 -5.13 5.20 -10.30
C VAL A 738 -4.05 4.15 -10.50
N GLY A 739 -2.93 4.51 -11.13
CA GLY A 739 -1.77 3.64 -11.29
C GLY A 739 -1.24 3.15 -9.94
N GLY A 740 -1.11 4.05 -8.96
CA GLY A 740 -0.71 3.71 -7.59
C GLY A 740 -1.73 2.80 -6.90
N LEU A 741 -3.02 3.11 -6.98
CA LEU A 741 -4.09 2.28 -6.43
C LEU A 741 -4.13 0.88 -7.05
N ALA A 742 -3.96 0.78 -8.37
CA ALA A 742 -3.90 -0.49 -9.08
C ALA A 742 -2.71 -1.35 -8.62
N LEU A 743 -1.60 -0.70 -8.25
CA LEU A 743 -0.43 -1.34 -7.66
C LEU A 743 -0.61 -1.70 -6.17
N GLY A 744 -1.77 -1.43 -5.58
CA GLY A 744 -2.06 -1.70 -4.18
C GLY A 744 -1.50 -0.68 -3.20
N TRP A 745 -1.13 0.52 -3.67
CA TRP A 745 -0.67 1.61 -2.81
C TRP A 745 -1.83 2.27 -2.08
N SER A 746 -1.55 2.87 -0.93
CA SER A 746 -2.55 3.66 -0.21
C SER A 746 -3.00 4.89 -1.01
N ALA A 747 -4.16 5.44 -0.69
CA ALA A 747 -4.66 6.66 -1.31
C ALA A 747 -3.69 7.84 -1.15
N ARG A 748 -2.96 7.92 -0.03
CA ARG A 748 -1.91 8.93 0.23
C ARG A 748 -0.75 8.82 -0.75
N GLU A 749 -0.16 7.63 -0.85
CA GLU A 749 0.98 7.35 -1.73
C GLU A 749 0.58 7.55 -3.20
N SER A 750 -0.61 7.10 -3.56
CA SER A 750 -1.17 7.26 -4.90
C SER A 750 -1.44 8.74 -5.25
N THR A 751 -1.85 9.56 -4.28
CA THR A 751 -2.00 11.02 -4.47
C THR A 751 -0.65 11.69 -4.73
N CYS A 752 0.41 11.27 -4.05
CA CYS A 752 1.77 11.77 -4.32
C CYS A 752 2.25 11.40 -5.72
N LEU A 753 1.98 10.17 -6.18
CA LEU A 753 2.27 9.77 -7.56
C LEU A 753 1.47 10.60 -8.56
N GLY A 754 0.19 10.84 -8.29
CA GLY A 754 -0.66 11.71 -9.11
C GLY A 754 -0.07 13.11 -9.27
N LEU A 755 0.41 13.72 -8.19
CA LEU A 755 1.05 15.05 -8.23
C LEU A 755 2.35 15.08 -9.04
N LEU A 756 3.15 14.02 -8.97
CA LEU A 756 4.35 13.89 -9.80
C LEU A 756 3.98 13.78 -11.29
N CYS A 757 2.94 13.00 -11.61
CA CYS A 757 2.44 12.87 -12.97
C CYS A 757 1.87 14.20 -13.51
N ALA A 758 1.09 14.92 -12.70
CA ALA A 758 0.57 16.24 -13.04
C ALA A 758 1.68 17.26 -13.30
N ARG A 759 2.73 17.26 -12.45
CA ARG A 759 3.90 18.11 -12.65
C ARG A 759 4.63 17.80 -13.96
N GLN A 760 4.78 16.51 -14.28
CA GLN A 760 5.43 16.09 -15.54
C GLN A 760 4.63 16.58 -16.76
N SER A 761 3.31 16.47 -16.71
CA SER A 761 2.41 16.99 -17.76
C SER A 761 2.53 18.50 -17.91
N ALA A 762 2.51 19.26 -16.81
CA ALA A 762 2.61 20.74 -16.85
C ALA A 762 3.97 21.25 -17.42
N LEU A 763 5.00 20.42 -17.41
CA LEU A 763 6.32 20.72 -17.99
C LEU A 763 6.49 20.23 -19.44
N ALA A 764 5.49 19.58 -19.98
CA ALA A 764 5.47 19.01 -21.33
C ALA A 764 4.53 19.82 -22.25
N ASP A 765 4.69 19.63 -23.54
CA ASP A 765 3.84 20.23 -24.60
C ASP A 765 2.71 19.31 -25.06
N ARG A 766 2.44 18.25 -24.32
CA ARG A 766 1.37 17.26 -24.56
C ARG A 766 0.55 17.01 -23.31
N ALA A 767 -0.73 16.71 -23.46
CA ALA A 767 -1.62 16.37 -22.37
C ALA A 767 -1.11 15.15 -21.57
N VAL A 768 -0.63 14.10 -22.25
CA VAL A 768 0.01 12.93 -21.63
C VAL A 768 1.42 12.78 -22.20
N PRO A 769 2.48 13.18 -21.47
CA PRO A 769 3.86 13.09 -21.94
C PRO A 769 4.33 11.64 -22.15
N GLU A 770 5.13 11.40 -23.18
CA GLU A 770 5.76 10.11 -23.41
C GLU A 770 6.69 9.71 -22.26
N THR A 771 7.28 10.70 -21.58
CA THR A 771 8.18 10.56 -20.44
C THR A 771 7.44 10.35 -19.11
N LEU A 772 6.10 10.19 -19.11
CA LEU A 772 5.34 10.03 -17.87
C LEU A 772 5.79 8.82 -17.06
N GLY A 773 6.24 7.78 -17.74
CA GLY A 773 6.81 6.59 -17.11
C GLY A 773 8.18 6.82 -16.46
N ASP A 774 8.96 7.81 -16.91
CA ASP A 774 10.30 8.11 -16.39
C ASP A 774 10.29 8.64 -14.95
N ILE A 775 9.11 8.91 -14.39
CA ILE A 775 8.92 9.30 -12.98
C ILE A 775 9.51 8.26 -12.03
N PHE A 776 9.48 6.99 -12.43
CA PHE A 776 10.05 5.90 -11.63
C PHE A 776 11.59 5.82 -11.72
N GLY A 777 12.20 6.51 -12.67
CA GLY A 777 13.64 6.41 -12.95
C GLY A 777 14.04 4.99 -13.34
N SER A 778 15.29 4.73 -13.65
CA SER A 778 15.83 3.40 -13.94
C SER A 778 15.96 2.53 -12.68
N THR A 779 14.97 2.50 -11.81
CA THR A 779 15.00 1.79 -10.53
C THR A 779 13.86 0.80 -10.39
N ASP A 780 14.23 -0.44 -10.28
CA ASP A 780 13.55 -1.72 -10.17
C ASP A 780 12.55 -1.92 -9.04
N ASN A 781 11.81 -0.93 -8.54
CA ASN A 781 11.05 -1.08 -7.32
C ASN A 781 9.61 -0.61 -7.45
N VAL A 782 8.76 -1.49 -7.95
CA VAL A 782 7.30 -1.37 -7.88
C VAL A 782 6.72 -2.41 -6.92
N CYS A 783 7.32 -2.48 -5.75
CA CYS A 783 6.77 -3.08 -4.52
C CYS A 783 6.27 -1.94 -3.62
N PRO A 784 5.65 -2.17 -2.46
CA PRO A 784 5.42 -1.13 -1.43
C PRO A 784 6.64 -0.26 -1.13
N GLU A 785 7.84 -0.72 -1.44
CA GLU A 785 9.08 0.07 -1.48
C GLU A 785 9.13 1.09 -2.62
N GLY A 786 8.41 0.89 -3.72
CA GLY A 786 8.30 1.86 -4.82
C GLY A 786 7.50 3.10 -4.42
N ALA A 787 6.48 2.96 -3.57
CA ALA A 787 5.80 4.10 -2.96
C ALA A 787 6.78 4.95 -2.16
N LYS A 788 7.71 4.33 -1.40
CA LYS A 788 8.78 5.05 -0.69
C LYS A 788 9.75 5.74 -1.64
N SER A 789 10.01 5.16 -2.81
CA SER A 789 10.84 5.78 -3.86
C SER A 789 10.16 7.01 -4.46
N VAL A 790 8.87 6.94 -4.72
CA VAL A 790 8.05 8.07 -5.16
C VAL A 790 8.01 9.16 -4.10
N LEU A 791 7.81 8.79 -2.82
CA LEU A 791 7.86 9.74 -1.70
C LEU A 791 9.25 10.38 -1.54
N SER A 792 10.33 9.64 -1.83
CA SER A 792 11.70 10.17 -1.78
C SER A 792 12.07 11.07 -2.98
N ALA A 793 11.30 11.03 -4.06
CA ALA A 793 11.44 11.94 -5.19
C ALA A 793 10.77 13.30 -4.94
N LEU A 794 9.99 13.41 -3.87
CA LEU A 794 9.40 14.68 -3.43
C LEU A 794 10.47 15.57 -2.80
N PRO A 795 10.30 16.90 -2.85
CA PRO A 795 11.21 17.84 -2.17
C PRO A 795 11.36 17.51 -0.69
N GLU A 796 12.56 17.78 -0.15
CA GLU A 796 12.82 17.59 1.29
C GLU A 796 11.83 18.39 2.15
N GLY A 797 11.18 17.71 3.10
CA GLY A 797 10.12 18.30 3.93
C GLY A 797 8.74 18.38 3.25
N TYR A 798 8.58 17.83 2.04
CA TYR A 798 7.27 17.71 1.41
C TYR A 798 6.44 16.62 2.09
N GLY A 799 5.23 16.96 2.46
CA GLY A 799 4.28 16.02 3.07
C GLY A 799 2.90 16.64 3.22
N PRO A 800 1.88 15.81 3.48
CA PRO A 800 0.53 16.29 3.69
C PRO A 800 0.49 17.15 4.95
N LYS A 801 -0.26 18.25 4.87
CA LYS A 801 -0.65 19.04 6.02
C LYS A 801 -2.06 18.67 6.39
N GLU A 802 -2.25 18.25 7.63
CA GLU A 802 -3.59 18.01 8.14
C GLU A 802 -4.40 19.31 8.06
N VAL A 803 -5.56 19.27 7.43
CA VAL A 803 -6.50 20.40 7.39
C VAL A 803 -7.78 19.99 8.10
N HIS A 804 -8.37 20.92 8.84
CA HIS A 804 -9.59 20.69 9.60
C HIS A 804 -10.77 21.45 8.97
N PRO A 805 -11.26 21.00 7.79
CA PRO A 805 -12.35 21.67 7.10
C PRO A 805 -13.69 21.53 7.82
N TRP A 806 -13.75 20.65 8.82
CA TRP A 806 -14.96 20.33 9.60
C TRP A 806 -15.10 21.14 10.88
N ALA A 807 -14.13 21.94 11.25
CA ALA A 807 -14.20 22.80 12.44
C ALA A 807 -15.37 23.78 12.29
N VAL A 808 -16.50 23.47 12.96
CA VAL A 808 -17.65 24.36 13.03
C VAL A 808 -17.25 25.61 13.79
N ALA A 809 -17.45 26.78 13.19
CA ALA A 809 -17.36 28.03 13.92
C ALA A 809 -18.39 28.03 15.05
N GLN A 810 -17.96 27.72 16.30
CA GLN A 810 -18.67 28.17 17.47
C GLN A 810 -18.33 29.65 17.67
N GLN A 811 -19.10 30.51 17.00
CA GLN A 811 -19.30 31.92 17.41
C GLN A 811 -20.40 32.49 16.52
N GLN A 812 -21.63 32.28 16.94
CA GLN A 812 -22.68 33.30 17.04
C GLN A 812 -23.80 32.79 17.92
#